data_186f17a2e7ecf4a717fdb52c236e1901
#
_entry.id   186f17a2e7ecf4a717fdb52c236e1901
#
_cell.length_a   1.000
_cell.length_b   1.000
_cell.length_c   1.000
_cell.angle_alpha   90.00
_cell.angle_beta   90.00
_cell.angle_gamma   90.00
#
_symmetry.space_group_name_H-M   'P 1'
#
loop_
_entity.id
_entity.type
_entity.pdbx_description
1 polymer ?
#
loop_
_entity_poly.entity_id
_entity_poly.type
_entity_poly.pdbx_seq_one_letter_code
_entity_poly.pdbx_strand_id
1 'polypeptide(L)'
;MLEGVERLTGMRPDRNRMLVAAILGLTAVCLFFFNRIGFDSDMMHLNYNAPHLAQAEERLGRLMDDDRERSKVLFLTAADTPAEAVDSYLRLGRQLDSLKQAGKIDSHAGVTSFVVDSAEQLLRLERWRKFWTPQRREVLRAGIREGERRYGFAEGAFDGALELAGREYTKLDYSSPAAREVFREWIDGHGATPIFLSHVTLPDSCKHEVYAVFSAADDIVVADRAFYAGKMARSVNHNFYLILSISSILVTVALFLCYGRIELTLMSLLPMGISWVIILGLMAMFGVEFNIVTIILSTFIFGIGDDFSIFIMDGLLSEYKTGRKMLDTHKTAIFFSAFTVVVGLGALIFARHPALHSLATISLFGIVAVVLVSYTIQPVLFRMLITSQTEKGGAPYTLGSLVNTAYAFGLFVTGCQLLQALIFTLWPLPMARRRKQRIVQWSIHHMTRGFLRAMVTTKTIRLNEPGERFEKPAVVIANHQSFIDILVLLSICPKAVMVTNGWVWRSPVFGRIVRYLGFYHAADGYERLAPALAQKVAEGYSVIVFPEGTRSADGKIGRFHKGAFYLAGELGLDILPICLYGNGMISSKRQPIYIKHGLVVSRVLPRMAAADPANCSAQAKAACRLMRREYLGLYETYNRPCNPYFRDMLIKSYTYKGPVLEWYMRVKVRLERSYELFDRIVPRDAAVVDLGCGYGPLSYMLAMLCERRRVIGMDYDAEKVETAEQSFLRRPGIEFIHADLRTAELPGADAFLLVDVLHYMRPEEQRALIGRCAARLNAGGRIIIRDGDSGKAERHKATAMTEVWSTKIVGFNKTDGGLHFTSTPEPVSYTHLRAHET
;
A
#
# COMPACT_ATOMS: atom_id res chain seq x y z
N MET A 1 -31.98 21.17 -3.42
CA MET A 1 -31.37 19.86 -3.72
C MET A 1 -29.82 19.89 -3.53
N LEU A 2 -29.12 20.84 -4.13
CA LEU A 2 -27.66 21.03 -3.97
C LEU A 2 -27.24 21.22 -2.50
N GLU A 3 -27.91 22.09 -1.74
CA GLU A 3 -27.61 22.27 -0.29
C GLU A 3 -27.80 20.99 0.54
N GLY A 4 -28.77 20.14 0.18
CA GLY A 4 -28.96 18.84 0.84
C GLY A 4 -27.82 17.84 0.54
N VAL A 5 -27.34 17.87 -0.70
CA VAL A 5 -26.19 17.05 -1.12
C VAL A 5 -24.91 17.56 -0.47
N GLU A 6 -24.69 18.86 -0.44
CA GLU A 6 -23.53 19.47 0.25
C GLU A 6 -23.50 19.16 1.75
N ARG A 7 -24.68 19.12 2.41
CA ARG A 7 -24.78 18.66 3.81
C ARG A 7 -24.43 17.18 3.96
N LEU A 8 -24.88 16.33 3.04
CA LEU A 8 -24.56 14.90 3.04
C LEU A 8 -23.07 14.64 2.76
N THR A 9 -22.51 15.31 1.77
CA THR A 9 -21.10 15.14 1.38
C THR A 9 -20.14 15.83 2.34
N GLY A 10 -20.55 16.93 2.99
CA GLY A 10 -19.84 17.58 4.09
C GLY A 10 -19.85 16.78 5.40
N MET A 11 -20.67 15.72 5.51
CA MET A 11 -20.57 14.81 6.64
C MET A 11 -19.19 14.18 6.70
N ARG A 12 -18.66 14.04 7.94
CA ARG A 12 -17.39 13.37 8.21
C ARG A 12 -17.63 11.98 8.81
N PRO A 13 -18.02 10.99 7.97
CA PRO A 13 -18.33 9.63 8.42
C PRO A 13 -17.10 8.96 9.02
N ASP A 14 -15.91 9.38 8.61
CA ASP A 14 -14.62 8.95 9.18
C ASP A 14 -14.44 9.30 10.67
N ARG A 15 -15.20 10.28 11.20
CA ARG A 15 -15.18 10.64 12.63
C ARG A 15 -16.13 9.81 13.47
N ASN A 16 -17.09 9.13 12.84
CA ASN A 16 -18.05 8.27 13.52
C ASN A 16 -17.43 6.89 13.80
N ARG A 17 -16.95 6.70 15.04
CA ARG A 17 -16.29 5.44 15.46
C ARG A 17 -17.20 4.22 15.33
N MET A 18 -18.51 4.36 15.52
CA MET A 18 -19.46 3.25 15.39
C MET A 18 -19.58 2.82 13.92
N LEU A 19 -19.66 3.77 12.99
CA LEU A 19 -19.72 3.47 11.56
C LEU A 19 -18.43 2.79 11.08
N VAL A 20 -17.26 3.30 11.48
CA VAL A 20 -15.97 2.69 11.16
C VAL A 20 -15.89 1.27 11.73
N ALA A 21 -16.29 1.08 12.99
CA ALA A 21 -16.32 -0.25 13.61
C ALA A 21 -17.32 -1.20 12.92
N ALA A 22 -18.48 -0.69 12.49
CA ALA A 22 -19.47 -1.48 11.75
C ALA A 22 -18.93 -1.94 10.38
N ILE A 23 -18.24 -1.05 9.64
CA ILE A 23 -17.61 -1.41 8.34
C ILE A 23 -16.50 -2.45 8.56
N LEU A 24 -15.64 -2.27 9.56
CA LEU A 24 -14.60 -3.25 9.89
C LEU A 24 -15.19 -4.59 10.36
N GLY A 25 -16.28 -4.56 11.13
CA GLY A 25 -17.01 -5.75 11.54
C GLY A 25 -17.64 -6.47 10.36
N LEU A 26 -18.31 -5.73 9.45
CA LEU A 26 -18.83 -6.28 8.21
C LEU A 26 -17.72 -6.91 7.36
N THR A 27 -16.59 -6.22 7.23
CA THR A 27 -15.42 -6.74 6.49
C THR A 27 -14.92 -8.06 7.10
N ALA A 28 -14.84 -8.14 8.43
CA ALA A 28 -14.41 -9.36 9.13
C ALA A 28 -15.40 -10.53 8.91
N VAL A 29 -16.70 -10.26 8.93
CA VAL A 29 -17.74 -11.26 8.61
C VAL A 29 -17.60 -11.69 7.16
N CYS A 30 -17.52 -10.76 6.22
CA CYS A 30 -17.38 -11.05 4.79
C CYS A 30 -16.09 -11.84 4.49
N LEU A 31 -15.00 -11.57 5.21
CA LEU A 31 -13.74 -12.31 5.08
C LEU A 31 -13.89 -13.80 5.43
N PHE A 32 -14.84 -14.16 6.29
CA PHE A 32 -15.13 -15.57 6.58
C PHE A 32 -15.86 -16.26 5.44
N PHE A 33 -16.66 -15.54 4.66
CA PHE A 33 -17.50 -16.09 3.59
C PHE A 33 -16.88 -15.95 2.18
N PHE A 34 -15.92 -15.08 1.96
CA PHE A 34 -15.45 -14.69 0.62
C PHE A 34 -14.92 -15.88 -0.23
N ASN A 35 -14.39 -16.94 0.39
CA ASN A 35 -13.93 -18.15 -0.31
C ASN A 35 -15.05 -19.13 -0.68
N ARG A 36 -16.30 -18.86 -0.29
CA ARG A 36 -17.44 -19.74 -0.54
C ARG A 36 -18.24 -19.35 -1.78
N ILE A 37 -17.77 -18.36 -2.52
CA ILE A 37 -18.47 -17.89 -3.72
C ILE A 37 -18.36 -18.94 -4.81
N GLY A 38 -19.53 -19.31 -5.38
CA GLY A 38 -19.62 -20.19 -6.51
C GLY A 38 -19.43 -19.45 -7.85
N PHE A 39 -19.12 -20.22 -8.88
CA PHE A 39 -19.14 -19.77 -10.26
C PHE A 39 -20.16 -20.61 -11.05
N ASP A 40 -21.23 -19.95 -11.48
CA ASP A 40 -22.24 -20.58 -12.35
C ASP A 40 -21.69 -20.63 -13.78
N SER A 41 -21.30 -21.83 -14.19
CA SER A 41 -20.80 -22.10 -15.54
C SER A 41 -21.92 -22.49 -16.52
N ASP A 42 -23.14 -22.62 -16.05
CA ASP A 42 -24.28 -22.97 -16.90
C ASP A 42 -24.86 -21.70 -17.55
N MET A 43 -24.60 -21.55 -18.85
CA MET A 43 -25.16 -20.43 -19.59
C MET A 43 -26.68 -20.51 -19.76
N MET A 44 -27.30 -21.64 -19.51
CA MET A 44 -28.75 -21.77 -19.59
C MET A 44 -29.45 -21.04 -18.43
N HIS A 45 -28.82 -20.96 -17.25
CA HIS A 45 -29.29 -20.16 -16.12
C HIS A 45 -29.30 -18.64 -16.40
N LEU A 46 -28.54 -18.21 -17.37
CA LEU A 46 -28.53 -16.80 -17.77
C LEU A 46 -29.70 -16.44 -18.69
N ASN A 47 -30.37 -17.45 -19.29
CA ASN A 47 -31.47 -17.23 -20.19
C ASN A 47 -32.80 -17.01 -19.43
N TYR A 48 -33.64 -16.15 -19.96
CA TYR A 48 -34.99 -15.95 -19.41
C TYR A 48 -35.96 -16.91 -20.08
N ASN A 49 -36.35 -17.96 -19.38
CA ASN A 49 -37.48 -18.81 -19.78
C ASN A 49 -38.76 -18.31 -19.10
N ALA A 50 -39.77 -17.96 -19.89
CA ALA A 50 -41.07 -17.62 -19.33
C ALA A 50 -41.61 -18.82 -18.50
N PRO A 51 -42.23 -18.59 -17.34
CA PRO A 51 -42.61 -19.67 -16.44
C PRO A 51 -43.48 -20.78 -17.10
N HIS A 52 -44.35 -20.41 -18.05
CA HIS A 52 -45.17 -21.35 -18.81
C HIS A 52 -44.36 -22.21 -19.78
N LEU A 53 -43.28 -21.66 -20.36
CA LEU A 53 -42.38 -22.39 -21.24
C LEU A 53 -41.47 -23.34 -20.43
N ALA A 54 -40.94 -22.90 -19.31
CA ALA A 54 -40.16 -23.74 -18.40
C ALA A 54 -40.98 -24.93 -17.89
N GLN A 55 -42.27 -24.72 -17.53
CA GLN A 55 -43.19 -25.80 -17.15
C GLN A 55 -43.51 -26.77 -18.31
N ALA A 56 -43.64 -26.19 -19.52
CA ALA A 56 -43.88 -27.03 -20.71
C ALA A 56 -42.65 -27.86 -21.04
N GLU A 57 -41.47 -27.30 -20.95
CA GLU A 57 -40.19 -28.00 -21.17
C GLU A 57 -39.96 -29.10 -20.13
N GLU A 58 -40.24 -28.84 -18.84
CA GLU A 58 -40.17 -29.84 -17.78
C GLU A 58 -41.16 -30.98 -18.00
N ARG A 59 -42.39 -30.64 -18.44
CA ARG A 59 -43.42 -31.63 -18.77
C ARG A 59 -43.04 -32.48 -19.98
N LEU A 60 -42.44 -31.84 -20.97
CA LEU A 60 -41.94 -32.57 -22.16
C LEU A 60 -40.80 -33.52 -21.78
N GLY A 61 -39.82 -33.04 -20.95
CA GLY A 61 -38.73 -33.90 -20.45
C GLY A 61 -39.22 -35.11 -19.69
N ARG A 62 -40.26 -34.95 -18.84
CA ARG A 62 -40.87 -36.09 -18.15
C ARG A 62 -41.59 -37.09 -19.11
N LEU A 63 -42.20 -36.57 -20.15
CA LEU A 63 -42.89 -37.42 -21.16
C LEU A 63 -41.92 -38.17 -22.06
N MET A 64 -40.74 -37.59 -22.29
CA MET A 64 -39.70 -38.20 -23.14
C MET A 64 -38.76 -39.13 -22.35
N ASP A 65 -39.03 -39.38 -21.08
CA ASP A 65 -38.18 -40.19 -20.19
C ASP A 65 -36.71 -39.73 -20.22
N ASP A 66 -36.53 -38.41 -20.23
CA ASP A 66 -35.22 -37.77 -20.31
C ASP A 66 -34.54 -37.88 -18.95
N ASP A 67 -33.64 -38.84 -18.83
CA ASP A 67 -32.83 -39.06 -17.64
C ASP A 67 -31.86 -37.90 -17.49
N ARG A 68 -31.99 -37.09 -16.44
CA ARG A 68 -31.20 -35.87 -16.21
C ARG A 68 -29.70 -36.13 -16.04
N GLU A 69 -29.30 -37.39 -15.81
CA GLU A 69 -27.88 -37.78 -15.69
C GLU A 69 -27.26 -38.22 -17.02
N ARG A 70 -28.07 -38.19 -18.12
CA ARG A 70 -27.64 -38.60 -19.46
C ARG A 70 -27.82 -37.50 -20.48
N SER A 71 -26.77 -37.28 -21.25
CA SER A 71 -26.79 -36.31 -22.34
C SER A 71 -26.88 -36.96 -23.69
N LYS A 72 -27.73 -36.38 -24.56
CA LYS A 72 -27.79 -36.72 -25.99
C LYS A 72 -26.90 -35.71 -26.73
N VAL A 73 -25.84 -36.20 -27.31
CA VAL A 73 -24.82 -35.38 -27.96
C VAL A 73 -24.68 -35.76 -29.41
N LEU A 74 -24.43 -34.78 -30.26
CA LEU A 74 -24.27 -35.00 -31.70
C LEU A 74 -22.78 -35.00 -32.05
N PHE A 75 -22.35 -36.06 -32.72
CA PHE A 75 -21.03 -36.16 -33.33
C PHE A 75 -21.14 -35.95 -34.84
N LEU A 76 -20.28 -35.11 -35.37
CA LEU A 76 -20.28 -34.68 -36.75
C LEU A 76 -18.93 -35.01 -37.39
N THR A 77 -18.94 -35.42 -38.66
CA THR A 77 -17.69 -35.51 -39.45
C THR A 77 -17.38 -34.18 -40.16
N ALA A 78 -16.13 -33.74 -40.10
CA ALA A 78 -15.62 -32.53 -40.76
C ALA A 78 -14.45 -32.93 -41.62
N ALA A 79 -14.69 -33.12 -42.94
CA ALA A 79 -13.65 -33.51 -43.86
C ALA A 79 -13.71 -32.64 -45.14
N ASP A 80 -12.59 -32.51 -45.82
CA ASP A 80 -12.47 -31.68 -47.02
C ASP A 80 -13.02 -32.36 -48.27
N THR A 81 -13.00 -33.69 -48.30
CA THR A 81 -13.47 -34.45 -49.45
C THR A 81 -14.57 -35.47 -49.06
N PRO A 82 -15.51 -35.81 -50.00
CA PRO A 82 -16.55 -36.81 -49.74
C PRO A 82 -16.02 -38.18 -49.34
N ALA A 83 -14.87 -38.59 -49.88
CA ALA A 83 -14.25 -39.88 -49.49
C ALA A 83 -13.72 -39.87 -48.07
N GLU A 84 -13.01 -38.80 -47.68
CA GLU A 84 -12.54 -38.63 -46.31
C GLU A 84 -13.70 -38.55 -45.28
N ALA A 85 -14.81 -37.88 -45.65
CA ALA A 85 -15.98 -37.81 -44.81
C ALA A 85 -16.56 -39.21 -44.51
N VAL A 86 -16.62 -40.08 -45.51
CA VAL A 86 -17.05 -41.48 -45.33
C VAL A 86 -16.09 -42.25 -44.43
N ASP A 87 -14.78 -42.15 -44.67
CA ASP A 87 -13.76 -42.83 -43.87
C ASP A 87 -13.75 -42.36 -42.41
N SER A 88 -13.90 -41.04 -42.21
CA SER A 88 -14.03 -40.44 -40.86
C SER A 88 -15.28 -40.97 -40.14
N TYR A 89 -16.39 -41.04 -40.83
CA TYR A 89 -17.65 -41.57 -40.29
C TYR A 89 -17.53 -43.02 -39.88
N LEU A 90 -16.93 -43.87 -40.71
CA LEU A 90 -16.70 -45.29 -40.41
C LEU A 90 -15.69 -45.48 -39.26
N ARG A 91 -14.69 -44.60 -39.12
CA ARG A 91 -13.80 -44.56 -37.94
C ARG A 91 -14.56 -44.15 -36.71
N LEU A 92 -15.36 -43.07 -36.76
CA LEU A 92 -16.25 -42.64 -35.71
C LEU A 92 -17.13 -43.80 -35.18
N GLY A 93 -17.81 -44.52 -36.09
CA GLY A 93 -18.65 -45.65 -35.76
C GLY A 93 -17.92 -46.75 -34.96
N ARG A 94 -16.70 -47.11 -35.43
CA ARG A 94 -15.87 -48.12 -34.74
C ARG A 94 -15.42 -47.65 -33.37
N GLN A 95 -15.07 -46.37 -33.23
CA GLN A 95 -14.67 -45.79 -31.94
C GLN A 95 -15.86 -45.73 -30.96
N LEU A 96 -17.05 -45.37 -31.46
CA LEU A 96 -18.27 -45.34 -30.65
C LEU A 96 -18.65 -46.76 -30.19
N ASP A 97 -18.55 -47.78 -31.08
CA ASP A 97 -18.76 -49.19 -30.71
C ASP A 97 -17.79 -49.64 -29.61
N SER A 98 -16.51 -49.27 -29.71
CA SER A 98 -15.53 -49.59 -28.68
C SER A 98 -15.84 -48.90 -27.33
N LEU A 99 -16.23 -47.63 -27.36
CA LEU A 99 -16.64 -46.88 -26.16
C LEU A 99 -17.93 -47.47 -25.53
N LYS A 100 -18.86 -47.98 -26.35
CA LYS A 100 -20.06 -48.67 -25.88
C LYS A 100 -19.71 -50.00 -25.20
N GLN A 101 -18.83 -50.79 -25.79
CA GLN A 101 -18.33 -52.02 -25.15
C GLN A 101 -17.59 -51.76 -23.85
N ALA A 102 -16.89 -50.62 -23.74
CA ALA A 102 -16.22 -50.17 -22.51
C ALA A 102 -17.18 -49.57 -21.47
N GLY A 103 -18.50 -49.49 -21.76
CA GLY A 103 -19.50 -48.91 -20.85
C GLY A 103 -19.37 -47.38 -20.65
N LYS A 104 -18.69 -46.68 -21.56
CA LYS A 104 -18.48 -45.22 -21.52
C LYS A 104 -19.62 -44.44 -22.17
N ILE A 105 -20.34 -45.07 -23.10
CA ILE A 105 -21.56 -44.54 -23.72
C ILE A 105 -22.68 -45.63 -23.63
N ASP A 106 -23.91 -45.17 -23.50
CA ASP A 106 -25.05 -46.06 -23.39
C ASP A 106 -25.49 -46.57 -24.76
N SER A 107 -25.62 -45.66 -25.70
CA SER A 107 -26.04 -45.96 -27.06
C SER A 107 -25.52 -44.93 -28.04
N HIS A 108 -25.36 -45.33 -29.27
CA HIS A 108 -25.23 -44.42 -30.38
C HIS A 108 -26.15 -44.83 -31.52
N ALA A 109 -26.65 -43.85 -32.23
CA ALA A 109 -27.46 -44.04 -33.41
C ALA A 109 -26.82 -43.31 -34.60
N GLY A 110 -26.74 -43.98 -35.75
CA GLY A 110 -26.16 -43.47 -36.94
C GLY A 110 -26.41 -44.44 -38.11
N VAL A 111 -25.98 -44.07 -39.28
CA VAL A 111 -26.14 -44.87 -40.51
C VAL A 111 -24.87 -45.66 -40.89
N THR A 112 -23.98 -45.90 -39.97
CA THR A 112 -22.69 -46.59 -40.21
C THR A 112 -22.87 -47.95 -40.85
N SER A 113 -23.98 -48.68 -40.56
CA SER A 113 -24.30 -49.94 -41.14
C SER A 113 -24.71 -49.88 -42.65
N PHE A 114 -25.12 -48.68 -43.10
CA PHE A 114 -25.57 -48.46 -44.49
C PHE A 114 -24.53 -47.67 -45.28
N VAL A 115 -23.57 -47.06 -44.62
CA VAL A 115 -22.48 -46.31 -45.27
C VAL A 115 -21.33 -47.26 -45.52
N VAL A 116 -20.88 -47.30 -46.78
CA VAL A 116 -19.82 -48.17 -47.24
C VAL A 116 -18.74 -47.35 -47.94
N ASP A 117 -17.48 -47.66 -47.64
CA ASP A 117 -16.34 -46.94 -48.25
C ASP A 117 -16.26 -47.22 -49.76
N SER A 118 -15.56 -46.31 -50.43
CA SER A 118 -15.38 -46.39 -51.86
C SER A 118 -14.77 -47.72 -52.37
N ALA A 119 -13.86 -48.33 -51.61
CA ALA A 119 -13.19 -49.59 -52.01
C ALA A 119 -14.16 -50.77 -51.90
N GLU A 120 -14.91 -50.90 -50.85
CA GLU A 120 -15.89 -51.93 -50.66
C GLU A 120 -17.05 -51.76 -51.67
N GLN A 121 -17.49 -50.52 -51.97
CA GLN A 121 -18.51 -50.31 -53.00
C GLN A 121 -18.00 -50.80 -54.38
N LEU A 122 -16.78 -50.53 -54.77
CA LEU A 122 -16.20 -51.05 -56.01
C LEU A 122 -16.13 -52.56 -55.98
N LEU A 123 -15.76 -53.20 -54.91
CA LEU A 123 -15.70 -54.64 -54.75
C LEU A 123 -17.09 -55.28 -54.89
N ARG A 124 -18.14 -54.69 -54.34
CA ARG A 124 -19.53 -55.11 -54.44
C ARG A 124 -20.03 -54.95 -55.86
N LEU A 125 -19.73 -53.88 -56.50
CA LEU A 125 -20.06 -53.65 -57.91
C LEU A 125 -19.37 -54.67 -58.81
N GLU A 126 -18.10 -54.98 -58.58
CA GLU A 126 -17.37 -56.00 -59.32
C GLU A 126 -17.94 -57.39 -59.11
N ARG A 127 -18.28 -57.79 -57.90
CA ARG A 127 -18.99 -59.03 -57.57
C ARG A 127 -20.32 -59.08 -58.22
N TRP A 128 -21.12 -58.00 -58.27
CA TRP A 128 -22.37 -57.92 -59.01
C TRP A 128 -22.21 -58.14 -60.48
N ARG A 129 -21.26 -57.46 -61.13
CA ARG A 129 -20.95 -57.58 -62.52
C ARG A 129 -20.49 -59.01 -62.88
N LYS A 130 -19.64 -59.62 -62.07
CA LYS A 130 -19.17 -60.97 -62.21
C LYS A 130 -20.33 -62.03 -62.06
N PHE A 131 -21.26 -61.74 -61.19
CA PHE A 131 -22.37 -62.63 -60.95
C PHE A 131 -23.41 -62.57 -62.08
N TRP A 132 -23.77 -61.35 -62.53
CA TRP A 132 -24.82 -61.22 -63.56
C TRP A 132 -24.21 -61.21 -64.95
N THR A 133 -23.69 -62.29 -65.37
CA THR A 133 -23.26 -62.53 -66.74
C THR A 133 -24.43 -62.47 -67.76
N PRO A 134 -24.23 -62.21 -69.05
CA PRO A 134 -25.27 -62.23 -70.02
C PRO A 134 -26.05 -63.60 -70.05
N GLN A 135 -25.33 -64.71 -69.82
CA GLN A 135 -25.92 -66.04 -69.78
C GLN A 135 -26.82 -66.17 -68.54
N ARG A 136 -26.39 -65.71 -67.36
CA ARG A 136 -27.21 -65.81 -66.15
C ARG A 136 -28.43 -64.91 -66.18
N ARG A 137 -28.37 -63.74 -66.81
CA ARG A 137 -29.52 -62.87 -67.05
C ARG A 137 -30.53 -63.51 -67.93
N GLU A 138 -30.07 -64.22 -69.04
CA GLU A 138 -30.95 -64.95 -69.95
C GLU A 138 -31.65 -66.11 -69.22
N VAL A 139 -30.92 -66.91 -68.42
CA VAL A 139 -31.52 -67.99 -67.58
C VAL A 139 -32.55 -67.43 -66.62
N LEU A 140 -32.27 -66.26 -65.94
CA LEU A 140 -33.22 -65.60 -65.05
C LEU A 140 -34.49 -65.21 -65.84
N ARG A 141 -34.34 -64.55 -66.97
CA ARG A 141 -35.43 -64.13 -67.84
C ARG A 141 -36.29 -65.25 -68.22
N ALA A 142 -35.71 -66.38 -68.76
CA ALA A 142 -36.41 -67.61 -69.16
C ALA A 142 -37.16 -68.26 -68.02
N GLY A 143 -36.48 -68.33 -66.83
CA GLY A 143 -37.09 -68.84 -65.60
C GLY A 143 -38.28 -68.01 -65.07
N ILE A 144 -38.16 -66.68 -65.15
CA ILE A 144 -39.25 -65.75 -64.76
C ILE A 144 -40.44 -65.91 -65.75
N ARG A 145 -40.20 -65.89 -67.04
CA ARG A 145 -41.24 -66.06 -68.05
C ARG A 145 -41.95 -67.39 -67.95
N GLU A 146 -41.22 -68.45 -67.66
CA GLU A 146 -41.77 -69.75 -67.39
C GLU A 146 -42.65 -69.82 -66.11
N GLY A 147 -42.11 -69.13 -65.02
CA GLY A 147 -42.90 -69.03 -63.77
C GLY A 147 -44.18 -68.24 -63.96
N GLU A 148 -44.15 -67.10 -64.66
CA GLU A 148 -45.32 -66.29 -64.99
C GLU A 148 -46.39 -67.13 -65.67
N ARG A 149 -46.01 -67.93 -66.72
CA ARG A 149 -46.90 -68.81 -67.41
C ARG A 149 -47.46 -69.93 -66.54
N ARG A 150 -46.61 -70.58 -65.75
CA ARG A 150 -46.91 -71.70 -64.93
C ARG A 150 -47.90 -71.40 -63.79
N TYR A 151 -47.72 -70.16 -63.18
CA TYR A 151 -48.47 -69.72 -62.01
C TYR A 151 -49.53 -68.68 -62.37
N GLY A 152 -49.80 -68.42 -63.64
CA GLY A 152 -50.88 -67.51 -64.06
C GLY A 152 -50.67 -66.04 -63.80
N PHE A 153 -49.45 -65.55 -63.69
CA PHE A 153 -49.16 -64.12 -63.59
C PHE A 153 -49.30 -63.42 -64.92
N ALA A 154 -49.63 -62.13 -64.88
CA ALA A 154 -49.60 -61.38 -66.16
C ALA A 154 -48.19 -61.32 -66.71
N GLU A 155 -48.07 -61.37 -68.06
CA GLU A 155 -46.77 -61.25 -68.73
C GLU A 155 -46.11 -59.91 -68.39
N GLY A 156 -44.86 -59.97 -67.87
CA GLY A 156 -44.14 -58.83 -67.44
C GLY A 156 -44.33 -58.38 -65.97
N ALA A 157 -45.13 -59.20 -65.19
CA ALA A 157 -45.34 -58.88 -63.78
C ALA A 157 -44.05 -58.70 -62.97
N PHE A 158 -42.94 -59.35 -63.42
CA PHE A 158 -41.65 -59.31 -62.74
C PHE A 158 -40.54 -58.60 -63.58
N ASP A 159 -40.95 -57.83 -64.60
CA ASP A 159 -39.98 -57.11 -65.44
C ASP A 159 -39.12 -56.16 -64.63
N GLY A 160 -39.63 -55.56 -63.56
CA GLY A 160 -38.82 -54.72 -62.63
C GLY A 160 -37.69 -55.54 -62.01
N ALA A 161 -37.86 -56.78 -61.64
CA ALA A 161 -36.76 -57.63 -61.12
C ALA A 161 -35.70 -57.92 -62.16
N LEU A 162 -36.14 -58.15 -63.43
CA LEU A 162 -35.20 -58.27 -64.54
C LEU A 162 -34.46 -57.00 -64.83
N GLU A 163 -35.08 -55.83 -64.74
CA GLU A 163 -34.47 -54.57 -64.87
C GLU A 163 -33.39 -54.36 -63.84
N LEU A 164 -33.68 -54.64 -62.54
CA LEU A 164 -32.71 -54.58 -61.49
C LEU A 164 -31.48 -55.46 -61.71
N ALA A 165 -31.66 -56.71 -62.19
CA ALA A 165 -30.57 -57.65 -62.49
C ALA A 165 -29.76 -57.17 -63.69
N GLY A 166 -30.40 -56.42 -64.62
CA GLY A 166 -29.76 -55.91 -65.87
C GLY A 166 -29.11 -54.56 -65.72
N ARG A 167 -29.43 -53.82 -64.66
CA ARG A 167 -29.02 -52.44 -64.51
C ARG A 167 -27.52 -52.30 -64.18
N GLU A 168 -26.89 -51.37 -64.80
CA GLU A 168 -25.53 -50.94 -64.39
C GLU A 168 -25.61 -50.03 -63.19
N TYR A 169 -25.01 -50.47 -62.11
CA TYR A 169 -24.90 -49.71 -60.89
C TYR A 169 -23.58 -48.98 -60.82
N THR A 170 -23.58 -47.73 -60.36
CA THR A 170 -22.41 -46.92 -60.08
C THR A 170 -22.24 -46.78 -58.56
N LYS A 171 -21.10 -46.25 -58.17
CA LYS A 171 -20.87 -45.94 -56.76
C LYS A 171 -21.93 -44.96 -56.27
N LEU A 172 -22.44 -45.22 -55.06
CA LEU A 172 -23.31 -44.29 -54.40
C LEU A 172 -22.51 -43.02 -53.93
N ASP A 173 -22.92 -41.89 -54.44
CA ASP A 173 -22.44 -40.60 -53.97
C ASP A 173 -23.34 -40.10 -52.85
N TYR A 174 -22.79 -40.08 -51.64
CA TYR A 174 -23.49 -39.60 -50.43
C TYR A 174 -23.74 -38.09 -50.46
N SER A 175 -23.06 -37.34 -51.32
CA SER A 175 -23.34 -35.90 -51.54
C SER A 175 -24.51 -35.66 -52.51
N SER A 176 -25.00 -36.68 -53.17
CA SER A 176 -26.12 -36.58 -54.12
C SER A 176 -27.42 -36.17 -53.41
N PRO A 177 -28.33 -35.43 -54.10
CA PRO A 177 -29.61 -35.05 -53.54
C PRO A 177 -30.47 -36.23 -53.11
N ALA A 178 -30.40 -37.32 -53.85
CA ALA A 178 -31.14 -38.58 -53.57
C ALA A 178 -30.65 -39.27 -52.28
N ALA A 179 -29.33 -39.32 -52.07
CA ALA A 179 -28.74 -39.89 -50.87
C ALA A 179 -29.07 -39.04 -49.63
N ARG A 180 -29.00 -37.72 -49.79
CA ARG A 180 -29.38 -36.79 -48.73
C ARG A 180 -30.85 -36.87 -48.36
N GLU A 181 -31.74 -37.07 -49.29
CA GLU A 181 -33.18 -37.23 -48.98
C GLU A 181 -33.46 -38.54 -48.25
N VAL A 182 -32.82 -39.65 -48.66
CA VAL A 182 -32.94 -40.94 -48.00
C VAL A 182 -32.35 -40.93 -46.56
N PHE A 183 -31.22 -40.27 -46.39
CA PHE A 183 -30.52 -40.21 -45.10
C PHE A 183 -30.63 -38.84 -44.39
N ARG A 184 -31.70 -38.09 -44.66
CA ARG A 184 -31.92 -36.71 -44.21
C ARG A 184 -31.66 -36.46 -42.75
N GLU A 185 -31.91 -37.41 -41.84
CA GLU A 185 -31.64 -37.30 -40.40
C GLU A 185 -30.18 -37.53 -40.03
N TRP A 186 -29.35 -38.04 -40.94
CA TRP A 186 -28.00 -38.52 -40.68
C TRP A 186 -26.93 -37.92 -41.61
N ILE A 187 -27.34 -37.30 -42.69
CA ILE A 187 -26.44 -36.61 -43.61
C ILE A 187 -26.95 -35.21 -43.87
N ASP A 188 -26.18 -34.25 -43.48
CA ASP A 188 -26.44 -32.83 -43.65
C ASP A 188 -25.38 -32.17 -44.55
N GLY A 189 -25.57 -30.89 -44.86
CA GLY A 189 -24.61 -30.05 -45.64
C GLY A 189 -25.17 -29.69 -46.99
N HIS A 190 -25.09 -28.36 -47.28
CA HIS A 190 -25.43 -27.80 -48.58
C HIS A 190 -24.23 -27.77 -49.54
N GLY A 191 -23.02 -28.16 -49.10
CA GLY A 191 -21.79 -28.20 -49.87
C GLY A 191 -21.57 -29.49 -50.66
N ALA A 192 -20.42 -29.59 -51.34
CA ALA A 192 -19.99 -30.76 -52.11
C ALA A 192 -19.65 -31.95 -51.20
N THR A 193 -19.25 -31.70 -49.93
CA THR A 193 -18.87 -32.72 -48.98
C THR A 193 -20.04 -33.00 -48.02
N PRO A 194 -20.47 -34.26 -47.83
CA PRO A 194 -21.53 -34.64 -46.90
C PRO A 194 -20.99 -34.56 -45.46
N ILE A 195 -21.81 -34.05 -44.52
CA ILE A 195 -21.56 -34.09 -43.10
C ILE A 195 -22.41 -35.23 -42.53
N PHE A 196 -21.74 -36.24 -41.96
CA PHE A 196 -22.45 -37.35 -41.32
C PHE A 196 -22.66 -37.04 -39.83
N LEU A 197 -23.84 -37.41 -39.35
CA LEU A 197 -24.31 -37.19 -38.00
C LEU A 197 -24.43 -38.53 -37.25
N SER A 198 -24.01 -38.55 -35.99
CA SER A 198 -24.27 -39.63 -35.03
C SER A 198 -24.80 -39.08 -33.73
N HIS A 199 -25.96 -39.53 -33.31
CA HIS A 199 -26.53 -39.21 -31.99
C HIS A 199 -25.95 -40.19 -30.97
N VAL A 200 -25.34 -39.69 -29.93
CA VAL A 200 -24.71 -40.48 -28.88
C VAL A 200 -25.36 -40.11 -27.54
N THR A 201 -25.81 -41.13 -26.80
CA THR A 201 -26.29 -40.98 -25.44
C THR A 201 -25.20 -41.45 -24.49
N LEU A 202 -24.79 -40.63 -23.55
CA LEU A 202 -23.75 -40.94 -22.57
C LEU A 202 -24.03 -40.32 -21.21
N PRO A 203 -23.54 -40.95 -20.12
CA PRO A 203 -23.59 -40.36 -18.80
C PRO A 203 -22.74 -39.09 -18.73
N ASP A 204 -23.23 -38.07 -18.01
CA ASP A 204 -22.52 -36.79 -17.86
C ASP A 204 -21.12 -36.95 -17.23
N SER A 205 -20.96 -37.92 -16.34
CA SER A 205 -19.69 -38.28 -15.72
C SER A 205 -18.62 -38.74 -16.72
N CYS A 206 -19.02 -39.33 -17.87
CA CYS A 206 -18.10 -39.85 -18.89
C CYS A 206 -17.75 -38.85 -19.98
N LYS A 207 -18.40 -37.65 -20.02
CA LYS A 207 -18.20 -36.65 -21.09
C LYS A 207 -16.73 -36.29 -21.30
N HIS A 208 -16.01 -35.96 -20.22
CA HIS A 208 -14.59 -35.54 -20.34
C HIS A 208 -13.72 -36.62 -20.95
N GLU A 209 -13.93 -37.88 -20.56
CA GLU A 209 -13.17 -39.00 -21.04
C GLU A 209 -13.49 -39.35 -22.49
N VAL A 210 -14.79 -39.38 -22.83
CA VAL A 210 -15.25 -39.62 -24.20
C VAL A 210 -14.78 -38.52 -25.14
N TYR A 211 -14.92 -37.25 -24.75
CA TYR A 211 -14.50 -36.12 -25.62
C TYR A 211 -13.00 -36.04 -25.78
N ALA A 212 -12.21 -36.48 -24.79
CA ALA A 212 -10.75 -36.52 -24.91
C ALA A 212 -10.30 -37.49 -26.05
N VAL A 213 -11.01 -38.57 -26.30
CA VAL A 213 -10.72 -39.52 -27.39
C VAL A 213 -10.80 -38.81 -28.75
N PHE A 214 -11.75 -37.89 -28.89
CA PHE A 214 -12.01 -37.21 -30.17
C PHE A 214 -11.34 -35.81 -30.26
N SER A 215 -10.75 -35.32 -29.18
CA SER A 215 -10.13 -33.98 -29.12
C SER A 215 -8.87 -33.86 -30.01
N ALA A 216 -8.23 -34.98 -30.36
CA ALA A 216 -7.05 -35.05 -31.21
C ALA A 216 -7.40 -35.32 -32.70
N ALA A 217 -8.68 -35.51 -33.04
CA ALA A 217 -9.14 -35.79 -34.37
C ALA A 217 -9.71 -34.51 -35.00
N ASP A 218 -9.04 -33.96 -36.00
CA ASP A 218 -9.48 -32.73 -36.70
C ASP A 218 -10.71 -32.97 -37.57
N ASP A 219 -11.03 -34.22 -37.83
CA ASP A 219 -12.10 -34.64 -38.73
C ASP A 219 -13.40 -35.04 -38.03
N ILE A 220 -13.45 -34.92 -36.66
CA ILE A 220 -14.66 -35.24 -35.85
C ILE A 220 -14.94 -34.07 -34.92
N VAL A 221 -16.16 -33.54 -35.05
CA VAL A 221 -16.63 -32.44 -34.19
C VAL A 221 -17.70 -32.95 -33.23
N VAL A 222 -17.51 -32.72 -31.93
CA VAL A 222 -18.51 -33.03 -30.90
C VAL A 222 -19.33 -31.78 -30.63
N ALA A 223 -20.64 -31.84 -30.96
CA ALA A 223 -21.56 -30.71 -30.79
C ALA A 223 -22.32 -30.81 -29.46
N ASP A 224 -21.61 -30.52 -28.34
CA ASP A 224 -22.24 -30.38 -27.03
C ASP A 224 -22.17 -28.92 -26.62
N ARG A 225 -23.26 -28.15 -26.79
CA ARG A 225 -23.36 -26.73 -26.49
C ARG A 225 -23.12 -26.47 -25.01
N ALA A 226 -23.65 -27.27 -24.13
CA ALA A 226 -23.53 -27.09 -22.67
C ALA A 226 -22.09 -27.31 -22.21
N PHE A 227 -21.43 -28.36 -22.70
CA PHE A 227 -20.04 -28.65 -22.38
C PHE A 227 -19.09 -27.55 -22.84
N TYR A 228 -19.20 -27.10 -24.09
CA TYR A 228 -18.36 -26.05 -24.62
C TYR A 228 -18.66 -24.70 -24.00
N ALA A 229 -19.91 -24.39 -23.71
CA ALA A 229 -20.30 -23.20 -22.97
C ALA A 229 -19.68 -23.19 -21.55
N GLY A 230 -19.76 -24.32 -20.84
CA GLY A 230 -19.11 -24.47 -19.55
C GLY A 230 -17.58 -24.39 -19.63
N LYS A 231 -16.95 -24.95 -20.67
CA LYS A 231 -15.50 -24.82 -20.90
C LYS A 231 -15.10 -23.37 -21.20
N MET A 232 -15.87 -22.68 -22.02
CA MET A 232 -15.69 -21.26 -22.32
C MET A 232 -15.85 -20.41 -21.05
N ALA A 233 -16.87 -20.66 -20.25
CA ALA A 233 -17.10 -19.95 -19.00
C ALA A 233 -15.94 -20.12 -18.01
N ARG A 234 -15.40 -21.33 -17.87
CA ARG A 234 -14.19 -21.59 -17.07
C ARG A 234 -12.94 -20.88 -17.62
N SER A 235 -12.76 -20.84 -18.94
CA SER A 235 -11.65 -20.11 -19.56
C SER A 235 -11.76 -18.62 -19.34
N VAL A 236 -12.95 -18.05 -19.46
CA VAL A 236 -13.21 -16.62 -19.17
C VAL A 236 -12.91 -16.31 -17.71
N ASN A 237 -13.33 -17.18 -16.77
CA ASN A 237 -13.03 -17.01 -15.35
C ASN A 237 -11.52 -17.03 -15.07
N HIS A 238 -10.76 -17.94 -15.67
CA HIS A 238 -9.31 -17.97 -15.53
C HIS A 238 -8.65 -16.70 -16.09
N ASN A 239 -9.04 -16.28 -17.27
CA ASN A 239 -8.55 -15.06 -17.92
C ASN A 239 -8.93 -13.80 -17.13
N PHE A 240 -10.09 -13.79 -16.46
CA PHE A 240 -10.51 -12.70 -15.60
C PHE A 240 -9.50 -12.46 -14.46
N TYR A 241 -9.10 -13.50 -13.72
CA TYR A 241 -8.11 -13.34 -12.65
C TYR A 241 -6.75 -12.88 -13.18
N LEU A 242 -6.36 -13.34 -14.36
CA LEU A 242 -5.13 -12.88 -15.02
C LEU A 242 -5.21 -11.39 -15.36
N ILE A 243 -6.30 -10.96 -16.02
CA ILE A 243 -6.51 -9.56 -16.41
C ILE A 243 -6.61 -8.67 -15.17
N LEU A 244 -7.36 -9.09 -14.14
CA LEU A 244 -7.48 -8.37 -12.88
C LEU A 244 -6.11 -8.19 -12.21
N SER A 245 -5.27 -9.23 -12.19
CA SER A 245 -3.93 -9.18 -11.61
C SER A 245 -3.02 -8.22 -12.38
N ILE A 246 -3.00 -8.28 -13.70
CA ILE A 246 -2.20 -7.39 -14.55
C ILE A 246 -2.67 -5.94 -14.37
N SER A 247 -3.99 -5.70 -14.40
CA SER A 247 -4.57 -4.37 -14.19
C SER A 247 -4.21 -3.81 -12.82
N SER A 248 -4.35 -4.62 -11.75
CA SER A 248 -4.00 -4.21 -10.39
C SER A 248 -2.52 -3.86 -10.24
N ILE A 249 -1.63 -4.61 -10.89
CA ILE A 249 -0.19 -4.30 -10.90
C ILE A 249 0.06 -2.99 -11.64
N LEU A 250 -0.56 -2.80 -12.81
CA LEU A 250 -0.40 -1.59 -13.61
C LEU A 250 -0.89 -0.35 -12.85
N VAL A 251 -2.08 -0.42 -12.24
CA VAL A 251 -2.64 0.66 -11.39
C VAL A 251 -1.73 0.91 -10.19
N THR A 252 -1.24 -0.13 -9.52
CA THR A 252 -0.31 0.02 -8.40
C THR A 252 0.96 0.77 -8.81
N VAL A 253 1.55 0.42 -9.95
CA VAL A 253 2.75 1.09 -10.48
C VAL A 253 2.43 2.54 -10.85
N ALA A 254 1.32 2.79 -11.53
CA ALA A 254 0.90 4.14 -11.89
C ALA A 254 0.69 5.03 -10.64
N LEU A 255 -0.03 4.53 -9.64
CA LEU A 255 -0.23 5.24 -8.37
C LEU A 255 1.08 5.49 -7.63
N PHE A 256 1.99 4.49 -7.64
CA PHE A 256 3.30 4.65 -7.03
C PHE A 256 4.12 5.75 -7.72
N LEU A 257 4.07 5.83 -9.03
CA LEU A 257 4.74 6.90 -9.80
C LEU A 257 4.11 8.27 -9.54
N CYS A 258 2.78 8.33 -9.46
CA CYS A 258 2.04 9.58 -9.19
C CYS A 258 2.28 10.11 -7.77
N TYR A 259 2.23 9.26 -6.77
CA TYR A 259 2.40 9.67 -5.36
C TYR A 259 3.87 9.71 -4.92
N GLY A 260 4.75 8.94 -5.56
CA GLY A 260 6.15 8.79 -5.17
C GLY A 260 6.37 8.13 -3.80
N ARG A 261 5.30 7.55 -3.21
CA ARG A 261 5.28 6.97 -1.87
C ARG A 261 4.42 5.72 -1.80
N ILE A 262 5.03 4.62 -1.35
CA ILE A 262 4.33 3.35 -1.20
C ILE A 262 3.19 3.42 -0.16
N GLU A 263 3.35 4.23 0.88
CA GLU A 263 2.33 4.41 1.92
C GLU A 263 1.03 4.98 1.33
N LEU A 264 1.14 6.00 0.47
CA LEU A 264 -0.01 6.61 -0.18
C LEU A 264 -0.65 5.66 -1.20
N THR A 265 0.18 4.94 -1.95
CA THR A 265 -0.28 3.90 -2.88
C THR A 265 -1.09 2.83 -2.16
N LEU A 266 -0.56 2.29 -1.05
CA LEU A 266 -1.28 1.30 -0.25
C LEU A 266 -2.57 1.85 0.37
N MET A 267 -2.56 3.11 0.85
CA MET A 267 -3.77 3.75 1.37
C MET A 267 -4.82 3.98 0.30
N SER A 268 -4.44 4.17 -0.97
CA SER A 268 -5.37 4.30 -2.09
C SER A 268 -5.91 2.95 -2.58
N LEU A 269 -5.13 1.88 -2.53
CA LEU A 269 -5.55 0.54 -2.95
C LEU A 269 -6.37 -0.19 -1.87
N LEU A 270 -6.12 0.11 -0.60
CA LEU A 270 -6.77 -0.61 0.52
C LEU A 270 -8.31 -0.50 0.51
N PRO A 271 -8.93 0.67 0.25
CA PRO A 271 -10.39 0.77 0.15
C PRO A 271 -10.97 -0.18 -0.88
N MET A 272 -10.30 -0.30 -2.04
CA MET A 272 -10.73 -1.22 -3.09
C MET A 272 -10.64 -2.68 -2.64
N GLY A 273 -9.52 -3.08 -2.01
CA GLY A 273 -9.36 -4.42 -1.45
C GLY A 273 -10.42 -4.77 -0.41
N ILE A 274 -10.71 -3.84 0.51
CA ILE A 274 -11.76 -4.01 1.53
C ILE A 274 -13.15 -4.13 0.87
N SER A 275 -13.45 -3.25 -0.08
CA SER A 275 -14.73 -3.29 -0.80
C SER A 275 -14.92 -4.58 -1.56
N TRP A 276 -13.84 -5.11 -2.16
CA TRP A 276 -13.86 -6.39 -2.84
C TRP A 276 -14.18 -7.56 -1.90
N VAL A 277 -13.57 -7.57 -0.71
CA VAL A 277 -13.91 -8.56 0.33
C VAL A 277 -15.38 -8.45 0.74
N ILE A 278 -15.90 -7.23 0.89
CA ILE A 278 -17.31 -7.01 1.23
C ILE A 278 -18.23 -7.51 0.10
N ILE A 279 -17.93 -7.20 -1.15
CA ILE A 279 -18.72 -7.63 -2.31
C ILE A 279 -18.77 -9.17 -2.38
N LEU A 280 -17.61 -9.82 -2.35
CA LEU A 280 -17.53 -11.27 -2.40
C LEU A 280 -18.22 -11.95 -1.22
N GLY A 281 -18.05 -11.39 -0.02
CA GLY A 281 -18.70 -11.91 1.18
C GLY A 281 -20.22 -11.77 1.14
N LEU A 282 -20.73 -10.61 0.70
CA LEU A 282 -22.17 -10.40 0.53
C LEU A 282 -22.76 -11.32 -0.55
N MET A 283 -22.09 -11.46 -1.70
CA MET A 283 -22.51 -12.40 -2.75
C MET A 283 -22.63 -13.81 -2.19
N ALA A 284 -21.61 -14.29 -1.48
CA ALA A 284 -21.64 -15.62 -0.87
C ALA A 284 -22.74 -15.77 0.19
N MET A 285 -23.02 -14.72 0.98
CA MET A 285 -24.08 -14.74 2.00
C MET A 285 -25.49 -14.77 1.39
N PHE A 286 -25.68 -14.07 0.26
CA PHE A 286 -26.96 -14.03 -0.44
C PHE A 286 -27.14 -15.11 -1.51
N GLY A 287 -26.17 -16.02 -1.67
CA GLY A 287 -26.20 -17.08 -2.66
C GLY A 287 -26.14 -16.57 -4.10
N VAL A 288 -25.53 -15.40 -4.33
CA VAL A 288 -25.31 -14.85 -5.66
C VAL A 288 -23.98 -15.37 -6.20
N GLU A 289 -24.04 -16.16 -7.28
CA GLU A 289 -22.85 -16.72 -7.91
C GLU A 289 -22.32 -15.82 -9.03
N PHE A 290 -21.02 -15.92 -9.27
CA PHE A 290 -20.45 -15.31 -10.47
C PHE A 290 -20.92 -16.06 -11.73
N ASN A 291 -21.22 -15.29 -12.74
CA ASN A 291 -21.44 -15.78 -14.09
C ASN A 291 -20.62 -14.97 -15.09
N ILE A 292 -20.61 -15.36 -16.36
CA ILE A 292 -19.80 -14.71 -17.40
C ILE A 292 -20.10 -13.20 -17.54
N VAL A 293 -21.34 -12.79 -17.31
CA VAL A 293 -21.76 -11.39 -17.42
C VAL A 293 -21.30 -10.58 -16.20
N THR A 294 -21.47 -11.16 -15.01
CA THR A 294 -21.09 -10.48 -13.76
C THR A 294 -19.58 -10.37 -13.56
N ILE A 295 -18.79 -11.29 -14.13
CA ILE A 295 -17.32 -11.20 -14.17
C ILE A 295 -16.86 -9.94 -14.91
N ILE A 296 -17.43 -9.69 -16.10
CA ILE A 296 -17.09 -8.50 -16.89
C ILE A 296 -17.41 -7.23 -16.10
N LEU A 297 -18.61 -7.19 -15.50
CA LEU A 297 -19.01 -6.05 -14.69
C LEU A 297 -18.12 -5.82 -13.47
N SER A 298 -17.66 -6.89 -12.84
CA SER A 298 -16.76 -6.80 -11.67
C SER A 298 -15.48 -6.03 -11.99
N THR A 299 -14.98 -6.15 -13.22
CA THR A 299 -13.83 -5.37 -13.70
C THR A 299 -14.14 -3.87 -13.77
N PHE A 300 -15.35 -3.50 -14.20
CA PHE A 300 -15.79 -2.09 -14.20
C PHE A 300 -15.93 -1.53 -12.79
N ILE A 301 -16.50 -2.29 -11.86
CA ILE A 301 -16.64 -1.87 -10.46
C ILE A 301 -15.26 -1.67 -9.84
N PHE A 302 -14.29 -2.52 -10.17
CA PHE A 302 -12.90 -2.38 -9.73
C PHE A 302 -12.30 -1.05 -10.22
N GLY A 303 -12.42 -0.73 -11.52
CA GLY A 303 -11.90 0.52 -12.07
C GLY A 303 -12.56 1.78 -11.48
N ILE A 304 -13.89 1.81 -11.40
CA ILE A 304 -14.64 2.95 -10.79
C ILE A 304 -14.27 3.11 -9.31
N GLY A 305 -14.04 2.00 -8.61
CA GLY A 305 -13.65 2.02 -7.21
C GLY A 305 -12.27 2.64 -6.96
N ASP A 306 -11.31 2.35 -7.83
CA ASP A 306 -9.99 2.97 -7.79
C ASP A 306 -10.08 4.49 -8.01
N ASP A 307 -10.90 4.96 -8.96
CA ASP A 307 -11.11 6.38 -9.23
C ASP A 307 -11.64 7.12 -7.97
N PHE A 308 -12.62 6.55 -7.29
CA PHE A 308 -13.15 7.16 -6.07
C PHE A 308 -12.10 7.26 -4.96
N SER A 309 -11.28 6.23 -4.81
CA SER A 309 -10.17 6.24 -3.85
C SER A 309 -9.10 7.28 -4.21
N ILE A 310 -8.77 7.43 -5.50
CA ILE A 310 -7.82 8.42 -6.00
C ILE A 310 -8.32 9.84 -5.70
N PHE A 311 -9.59 10.16 -5.99
CA PHE A 311 -10.17 11.48 -5.71
C PHE A 311 -10.18 11.80 -4.22
N ILE A 312 -10.51 10.84 -3.35
CA ILE A 312 -10.45 11.05 -1.90
C ILE A 312 -9.00 11.31 -1.45
N MET A 313 -8.03 10.55 -1.97
CA MET A 313 -6.62 10.77 -1.64
C MET A 313 -6.13 12.14 -2.11
N ASP A 314 -6.49 12.56 -3.32
CA ASP A 314 -6.13 13.86 -3.85
C ASP A 314 -6.70 15.01 -3.00
N GLY A 315 -7.98 14.90 -2.62
CA GLY A 315 -8.59 15.85 -1.69
C GLY A 315 -7.88 15.93 -0.33
N LEU A 316 -7.53 14.78 0.25
CA LEU A 316 -6.80 14.70 1.52
C LEU A 316 -5.38 15.29 1.41
N LEU A 317 -4.67 15.01 0.32
CA LEU A 317 -3.33 15.54 0.06
C LEU A 317 -3.36 17.05 -0.20
N SER A 318 -4.36 17.56 -0.92
CA SER A 318 -4.55 18.98 -1.16
C SER A 318 -4.80 19.73 0.15
N GLU A 319 -5.71 19.24 1.01
CA GLU A 319 -5.93 19.82 2.34
C GLU A 319 -4.65 19.79 3.20
N TYR A 320 -3.90 18.70 3.16
CA TYR A 320 -2.65 18.55 3.91
C TYR A 320 -1.53 19.47 3.39
N LYS A 321 -1.43 19.66 2.07
CA LYS A 321 -0.40 20.46 1.42
C LYS A 321 -0.64 21.96 1.59
N THR A 322 -1.85 22.45 1.31
CA THR A 322 -2.17 23.87 1.19
C THR A 322 -3.20 24.38 2.20
N GLY A 323 -3.91 23.47 2.89
CA GLY A 323 -5.03 23.83 3.77
C GLY A 323 -6.36 24.11 3.04
N ARG A 324 -6.38 24.06 1.70
CA ARG A 324 -7.57 24.28 0.90
C ARG A 324 -8.54 23.10 1.05
N LYS A 325 -9.80 23.36 1.38
CA LYS A 325 -10.83 22.34 1.59
C LYS A 325 -11.32 21.72 0.28
N MET A 326 -10.49 20.95 -0.40
CA MET A 326 -10.82 20.28 -1.65
C MET A 326 -11.55 18.94 -1.46
N LEU A 327 -11.41 18.31 -0.29
CA LEU A 327 -11.99 17.00 -0.01
C LEU A 327 -13.53 17.01 -0.15
N ASP A 328 -14.21 18.04 0.31
CA ASP A 328 -15.67 18.14 0.25
C ASP A 328 -16.14 18.28 -1.21
N THR A 329 -15.39 19.00 -2.05
CA THR A 329 -15.65 19.10 -3.50
C THR A 329 -15.49 17.74 -4.20
N HIS A 330 -14.42 17.00 -3.90
CA HIS A 330 -14.20 15.67 -4.45
C HIS A 330 -15.27 14.68 -4.00
N LYS A 331 -15.67 14.71 -2.73
CA LYS A 331 -16.79 13.90 -2.23
C LYS A 331 -18.10 14.18 -2.96
N THR A 332 -18.39 15.44 -3.23
CA THR A 332 -19.58 15.83 -4.00
C THR A 332 -19.53 15.27 -5.42
N ALA A 333 -18.39 15.35 -6.09
CA ALA A 333 -18.21 14.78 -7.43
C ALA A 333 -18.38 13.25 -7.42
N ILE A 334 -17.77 12.55 -6.46
CA ILE A 334 -17.93 11.09 -6.29
C ILE A 334 -19.39 10.72 -6.02
N PHE A 335 -20.09 11.49 -5.17
CA PHE A 335 -21.49 11.22 -4.86
C PHE A 335 -22.35 11.26 -6.13
N PHE A 336 -22.23 12.30 -6.97
CA PHE A 336 -22.99 12.39 -8.21
C PHE A 336 -22.61 11.30 -9.21
N SER A 337 -21.31 10.99 -9.34
CA SER A 337 -20.84 9.89 -10.18
C SER A 337 -21.42 8.54 -9.72
N ALA A 338 -21.30 8.23 -8.45
CA ALA A 338 -21.85 7.00 -7.88
C ALA A 338 -23.38 6.95 -8.01
N PHE A 339 -24.06 8.07 -7.75
CA PHE A 339 -25.53 8.15 -7.87
C PHE A 339 -26.00 7.86 -9.28
N THR A 340 -25.37 8.44 -10.30
CA THR A 340 -25.74 8.18 -11.70
C THR A 340 -25.55 6.74 -12.10
N VAL A 341 -24.48 6.09 -11.64
CA VAL A 341 -24.21 4.66 -11.91
C VAL A 341 -25.20 3.77 -11.15
N VAL A 342 -25.49 4.08 -9.89
CA VAL A 342 -26.49 3.37 -9.07
C VAL A 342 -27.88 3.46 -9.70
N VAL A 343 -28.30 4.63 -10.18
CA VAL A 343 -29.60 4.79 -10.86
C VAL A 343 -29.62 4.05 -12.19
N GLY A 344 -28.56 4.20 -13.00
CA GLY A 344 -28.48 3.57 -14.33
C GLY A 344 -28.47 2.06 -14.26
N LEU A 345 -27.56 1.47 -13.48
CA LEU A 345 -27.46 0.01 -13.33
C LEU A 345 -28.54 -0.54 -12.39
N GLY A 346 -28.94 0.23 -11.37
CA GLY A 346 -29.98 -0.17 -10.42
C GLY A 346 -31.36 -0.33 -11.08
N ALA A 347 -31.64 0.41 -12.16
CA ALA A 347 -32.87 0.22 -12.94
C ALA A 347 -32.99 -1.20 -13.51
N LEU A 348 -31.87 -1.88 -13.76
CA LEU A 348 -31.86 -3.27 -14.25
C LEU A 348 -32.34 -4.30 -13.19
N ILE A 349 -32.50 -3.91 -11.93
CA ILE A 349 -33.04 -4.79 -10.88
C ILE A 349 -34.50 -5.16 -11.16
N PHE A 350 -35.22 -4.34 -11.91
CA PHE A 350 -36.59 -4.60 -12.35
C PHE A 350 -36.66 -5.47 -13.62
N ALA A 351 -35.52 -5.81 -14.22
CA ALA A 351 -35.48 -6.66 -15.40
C ALA A 351 -35.85 -8.10 -15.01
N ARG A 352 -36.66 -8.73 -15.88
CA ARG A 352 -37.02 -10.15 -15.71
C ARG A 352 -35.89 -11.11 -16.08
N HIS A 353 -34.90 -10.63 -16.81
CA HIS A 353 -33.75 -11.43 -17.26
C HIS A 353 -32.77 -11.68 -16.12
N PRO A 354 -32.46 -12.94 -15.75
CA PRO A 354 -31.63 -13.25 -14.57
C PRO A 354 -30.24 -12.62 -14.61
N ALA A 355 -29.60 -12.59 -15.78
CA ALA A 355 -28.28 -11.99 -15.93
C ALA A 355 -28.30 -10.46 -15.65
N LEU A 356 -29.34 -9.73 -16.09
CA LEU A 356 -29.48 -8.31 -15.83
C LEU A 356 -29.78 -8.02 -14.36
N HIS A 357 -30.57 -8.87 -13.72
CA HIS A 357 -30.88 -8.77 -12.29
C HIS A 357 -29.59 -9.01 -11.44
N SER A 358 -28.83 -10.04 -11.74
CA SER A 358 -27.54 -10.32 -11.07
C SER A 358 -26.54 -9.18 -11.26
N LEU A 359 -26.48 -8.61 -12.48
CA LEU A 359 -25.65 -7.46 -12.83
C LEU A 359 -26.01 -6.24 -11.98
N ALA A 360 -27.30 -5.90 -11.86
CA ALA A 360 -27.77 -4.80 -11.04
C ALA A 360 -27.44 -4.98 -9.55
N THR A 361 -27.67 -6.18 -9.02
CA THR A 361 -27.45 -6.51 -7.62
C THR A 361 -25.95 -6.35 -7.24
N ILE A 362 -25.05 -6.91 -8.04
CA ILE A 362 -23.60 -6.83 -7.80
C ILE A 362 -23.12 -5.39 -7.93
N SER A 363 -23.62 -4.64 -8.93
CA SER A 363 -23.26 -3.23 -9.12
C SER A 363 -23.67 -2.38 -7.93
N LEU A 364 -24.88 -2.57 -7.44
CA LEU A 364 -25.41 -1.81 -6.31
C LEU A 364 -24.57 -2.09 -5.05
N PHE A 365 -24.35 -3.35 -4.71
CA PHE A 365 -23.49 -3.72 -3.59
C PHE A 365 -22.07 -3.18 -3.75
N GLY A 366 -21.50 -3.31 -4.96
CA GLY A 366 -20.15 -2.88 -5.26
C GLY A 366 -19.95 -1.38 -5.08
N ILE A 367 -20.76 -0.57 -5.74
CA ILE A 367 -20.60 0.89 -5.70
C ILE A 367 -20.87 1.45 -4.30
N VAL A 368 -21.91 0.97 -3.61
CA VAL A 368 -22.20 1.39 -2.24
C VAL A 368 -21.05 1.01 -1.29
N ALA A 369 -20.52 -0.21 -1.39
CA ALA A 369 -19.38 -0.65 -0.57
C ALA A 369 -18.14 0.22 -0.82
N VAL A 370 -17.79 0.48 -2.10
CA VAL A 370 -16.63 1.29 -2.46
C VAL A 370 -16.76 2.71 -1.94
N VAL A 371 -17.92 3.37 -2.13
CA VAL A 371 -18.14 4.74 -1.63
C VAL A 371 -18.05 4.80 -0.12
N LEU A 372 -18.73 3.88 0.59
CA LEU A 372 -18.70 3.84 2.05
C LEU A 372 -17.28 3.62 2.60
N VAL A 373 -16.52 2.69 2.02
CA VAL A 373 -15.16 2.38 2.47
C VAL A 373 -14.21 3.53 2.15
N SER A 374 -14.27 4.10 0.94
CA SER A 374 -13.42 5.24 0.55
C SER A 374 -13.71 6.49 1.38
N TYR A 375 -14.99 6.75 1.74
CA TYR A 375 -15.36 7.90 2.58
C TYR A 375 -15.03 7.72 4.06
N THR A 376 -14.81 6.48 4.53
CA THR A 376 -14.60 6.19 5.95
C THR A 376 -13.19 5.73 6.24
N ILE A 377 -12.78 4.59 5.68
CA ILE A 377 -11.51 3.92 6.05
C ILE A 377 -10.32 4.72 5.58
N GLN A 378 -10.33 5.23 4.34
CA GLN A 378 -9.20 5.95 3.78
C GLN A 378 -8.87 7.26 4.53
N PRO A 379 -9.85 8.16 4.84
CA PRO A 379 -9.57 9.32 5.68
C PRO A 379 -9.14 8.97 7.11
N VAL A 380 -9.66 7.86 7.69
CA VAL A 380 -9.22 7.38 9.01
C VAL A 380 -7.74 7.01 9.00
N LEU A 381 -7.30 6.24 8.01
CA LEU A 381 -5.90 5.84 7.85
C LEU A 381 -4.99 7.06 7.64
N PHE A 382 -5.38 7.96 6.74
CA PHE A 382 -4.64 9.18 6.47
C PHE A 382 -4.50 10.03 7.73
N ARG A 383 -5.60 10.21 8.50
CA ARG A 383 -5.57 10.94 9.76
C ARG A 383 -4.69 10.25 10.79
N MET A 384 -4.78 8.94 10.95
CA MET A 384 -4.01 8.19 11.94
C MET A 384 -2.50 8.26 11.67
N LEU A 385 -2.08 8.14 10.42
CA LEU A 385 -0.67 8.07 10.03
C LEU A 385 -0.05 9.44 9.78
N ILE A 386 -0.84 10.42 9.34
CA ILE A 386 -0.33 11.71 8.87
C ILE A 386 -0.84 12.87 9.73
N THR A 387 -2.13 13.24 9.60
CA THR A 387 -2.63 14.51 10.15
C THR A 387 -2.67 14.54 11.66
N SER A 388 -3.06 13.45 12.33
CA SER A 388 -3.07 13.41 13.81
C SER A 388 -1.67 13.56 14.44
N GLN A 389 -0.62 13.21 13.72
CA GLN A 389 0.75 13.39 14.20
C GLN A 389 1.21 14.83 13.98
N THR A 390 0.91 15.39 12.80
CA THR A 390 1.32 16.74 12.42
C THR A 390 0.58 17.82 13.22
N GLU A 391 -0.70 17.63 13.51
CA GLU A 391 -1.48 18.50 14.40
C GLU A 391 -0.91 18.57 15.83
N LYS A 392 -0.27 17.51 16.30
CA LYS A 392 0.43 17.46 17.59
C LYS A 392 1.87 18.01 17.51
N GLY A 393 2.28 18.59 16.40
CA GLY A 393 3.64 19.08 16.16
C GLY A 393 4.68 17.97 15.98
N GLY A 394 4.25 16.76 15.65
CA GLY A 394 5.11 15.62 15.34
C GLY A 394 5.27 15.39 13.84
N ALA A 395 6.34 14.70 13.43
CA ALA A 395 6.50 14.29 12.04
C ALA A 395 5.48 13.23 11.65
N PRO A 396 4.99 13.20 10.39
CA PRO A 396 4.12 12.15 9.89
C PRO A 396 4.86 10.81 9.88
N TYR A 397 4.12 9.72 10.06
CA TYR A 397 4.70 8.38 9.97
C TYR A 397 4.97 8.03 8.51
N THR A 398 6.18 7.55 8.22
CA THR A 398 6.56 6.97 6.93
C THR A 398 6.91 5.51 7.13
N LEU A 399 6.77 4.68 6.10
CA LEU A 399 7.14 3.26 6.18
C LEU A 399 8.58 3.09 6.65
N GLY A 400 9.52 3.87 6.10
CA GLY A 400 10.92 3.83 6.53
C GLY A 400 11.11 4.16 8.00
N SER A 401 10.35 5.12 8.53
CA SER A 401 10.41 5.46 9.96
C SER A 401 9.74 4.40 10.85
N LEU A 402 8.67 3.77 10.38
CA LEU A 402 8.02 2.66 11.08
C LEU A 402 8.93 1.42 11.10
N VAL A 403 9.56 1.09 9.97
CA VAL A 403 10.53 -0.02 9.88
C VAL A 403 11.73 0.23 10.79
N ASN A 404 12.30 1.45 10.77
CA ASN A 404 13.40 1.80 11.68
C ASN A 404 13.00 1.69 13.15
N THR A 405 11.78 2.12 13.48
CA THR A 405 11.24 2.01 14.84
C THR A 405 11.02 0.56 15.22
N ALA A 406 10.42 -0.25 14.35
CA ALA A 406 10.22 -1.69 14.55
C ALA A 406 11.56 -2.42 14.73
N TYR A 407 12.57 -2.08 13.92
CA TYR A 407 13.93 -2.59 14.06
C TYR A 407 14.52 -2.28 15.43
N ALA A 408 14.47 -1.01 15.87
CA ALA A 408 15.03 -0.60 17.16
C ALA A 408 14.31 -1.29 18.33
N PHE A 409 12.97 -1.36 18.30
CA PHE A 409 12.21 -2.07 19.33
C PHE A 409 12.41 -3.58 19.27
N GLY A 410 12.47 -4.17 18.09
CA GLY A 410 12.79 -5.59 17.88
C GLY A 410 14.15 -5.96 18.47
N LEU A 411 15.17 -5.16 18.18
CA LEU A 411 16.52 -5.31 18.73
C LEU A 411 16.51 -5.21 20.28
N PHE A 412 15.76 -4.25 20.82
CA PHE A 412 15.61 -4.09 22.27
C PHE A 412 14.91 -5.31 22.91
N VAL A 413 13.79 -5.75 22.35
CA VAL A 413 13.04 -6.92 22.85
C VAL A 413 13.89 -8.18 22.76
N THR A 414 14.58 -8.40 21.64
CA THR A 414 15.50 -9.55 21.48
C THR A 414 16.62 -9.52 22.53
N GLY A 415 17.20 -8.35 22.79
CA GLY A 415 18.18 -8.18 23.84
C GLY A 415 17.62 -8.54 25.23
N CYS A 416 16.40 -8.10 25.52
CA CYS A 416 15.73 -8.46 26.78
C CYS A 416 15.46 -9.98 26.88
N GLN A 417 15.06 -10.63 25.78
CA GLN A 417 14.84 -12.08 25.77
C GLN A 417 16.15 -12.86 25.97
N LEU A 418 17.26 -12.43 25.36
CA LEU A 418 18.58 -13.00 25.58
C LEU A 418 19.04 -12.89 27.05
N LEU A 419 18.77 -11.72 27.67
CA LEU A 419 19.06 -11.55 29.09
C LEU A 419 18.18 -12.41 29.99
N GLN A 420 16.91 -12.61 29.66
CA GLN A 420 16.04 -13.52 30.39
C GLN A 420 16.49 -14.98 30.23
N ALA A 421 16.87 -15.37 29.04
CA ALA A 421 17.46 -16.69 28.78
C ALA A 421 18.76 -16.90 29.57
N LEU A 422 19.63 -15.90 29.63
CA LEU A 422 20.85 -15.92 30.45
C LEU A 422 20.53 -16.09 31.94
N ILE A 423 19.54 -15.36 32.46
CA ILE A 423 19.10 -15.50 33.84
C ILE A 423 18.59 -16.92 34.11
N PHE A 424 17.80 -17.48 33.18
CA PHE A 424 17.26 -18.82 33.28
C PHE A 424 18.37 -19.90 33.24
N THR A 425 19.35 -19.78 32.36
CA THR A 425 20.50 -20.71 32.27
C THR A 425 21.44 -20.63 33.49
N LEU A 426 21.60 -19.41 34.04
CA LEU A 426 22.39 -19.23 35.28
C LEU A 426 21.66 -19.73 36.52
N TRP A 427 20.34 -19.87 36.53
CA TRP A 427 19.56 -20.24 37.71
C TRP A 427 19.94 -21.58 38.31
N PRO A 428 20.04 -22.70 37.57
CA PRO A 428 20.40 -24.02 38.14
C PRO A 428 21.87 -24.14 38.49
N LEU A 429 22.78 -23.28 38.02
CA LEU A 429 24.22 -23.42 38.24
C LEU A 429 24.56 -23.22 39.75
N PRO A 430 25.49 -24.02 40.32
CA PRO A 430 25.93 -23.91 41.71
C PRO A 430 26.88 -22.71 41.91
N MET A 431 26.39 -21.51 41.64
CA MET A 431 27.13 -20.24 41.76
C MET A 431 26.45 -19.31 42.75
N ALA A 432 27.25 -18.57 43.53
CA ALA A 432 26.73 -17.56 44.45
C ALA A 432 25.88 -16.52 43.67
N ARG A 433 24.72 -16.14 44.23
CA ARG A 433 23.78 -15.18 43.60
C ARG A 433 24.46 -13.88 43.19
N ARG A 434 25.41 -13.37 43.97
CA ARG A 434 26.18 -12.16 43.65
C ARG A 434 27.01 -12.30 42.38
N ARG A 435 27.57 -13.50 42.12
CA ARG A 435 28.35 -13.76 40.90
C ARG A 435 27.44 -13.84 39.66
N LYS A 436 26.26 -14.48 39.79
CA LYS A 436 25.26 -14.52 38.73
C LYS A 436 24.76 -13.10 38.40
N GLN A 437 24.43 -12.28 39.36
CA GLN A 437 24.01 -10.89 39.19
C GLN A 437 25.11 -10.04 38.49
N ARG A 438 26.39 -10.24 38.85
CA ARG A 438 27.51 -9.55 38.15
C ARG A 438 27.59 -9.90 36.67
N ILE A 439 27.40 -11.20 36.32
CA ILE A 439 27.40 -11.62 34.90
C ILE A 439 26.26 -10.92 34.14
N VAL A 440 25.04 -10.94 34.67
CA VAL A 440 23.89 -10.28 34.03
C VAL A 440 24.08 -8.76 33.94
N GLN A 441 24.66 -8.12 34.95
CA GLN A 441 24.98 -6.68 34.94
C GLN A 441 26.01 -6.33 33.87
N TRP A 442 27.08 -7.12 33.76
CA TRP A 442 28.07 -6.99 32.71
C TRP A 442 27.42 -7.15 31.31
N SER A 443 26.55 -8.16 31.17
CA SER A 443 25.84 -8.41 29.91
C SER A 443 24.92 -7.24 29.54
N ILE A 444 24.17 -6.66 30.47
CA ILE A 444 23.33 -5.45 30.22
C ILE A 444 24.19 -4.27 29.79
N HIS A 445 25.30 -4.01 30.48
CA HIS A 445 26.17 -2.90 30.11
C HIS A 445 26.68 -3.00 28.67
N HIS A 446 27.13 -4.19 28.26
CA HIS A 446 27.63 -4.42 26.91
C HIS A 446 26.48 -4.43 25.87
N MET A 447 25.35 -5.04 26.22
CA MET A 447 24.18 -5.08 25.36
C MET A 447 23.63 -3.67 25.09
N THR A 448 23.49 -2.81 26.13
CA THR A 448 23.03 -1.43 25.93
C THR A 448 24.01 -0.61 25.11
N ARG A 449 25.33 -0.83 25.25
CA ARG A 449 26.34 -0.23 24.35
C ARG A 449 26.20 -0.72 22.93
N GLY A 450 26.01 -2.02 22.72
CA GLY A 450 25.74 -2.63 21.42
C GLY A 450 24.48 -2.10 20.79
N PHE A 451 23.39 -2.01 21.54
CA PHE A 451 22.12 -1.46 21.11
C PHE A 451 22.25 -0.01 20.60
N LEU A 452 22.88 0.86 21.39
CA LEU A 452 23.07 2.26 21.00
C LEU A 452 23.94 2.42 19.73
N ARG A 453 24.91 1.52 19.51
CA ARG A 453 25.73 1.50 18.28
C ARG A 453 24.96 0.94 17.09
N ALA A 454 24.07 -0.04 17.31
CA ALA A 454 23.26 -0.65 16.26
C ALA A 454 22.09 0.23 15.82
N MET A 455 21.75 1.30 16.56
CA MET A 455 20.75 2.28 16.12
C MET A 455 21.28 3.09 14.93
N VAL A 456 20.83 2.70 13.72
CA VAL A 456 21.31 3.26 12.44
C VAL A 456 21.07 4.78 12.32
N THR A 457 19.99 5.27 12.90
CA THR A 457 19.54 6.67 12.78
C THR A 457 20.04 7.58 13.90
N THR A 458 20.79 7.02 14.88
CA THR A 458 21.18 7.75 16.09
C THR A 458 22.69 7.72 16.27
N LYS A 459 23.31 8.89 16.41
CA LYS A 459 24.73 9.03 16.77
C LYS A 459 24.84 9.27 18.28
N THR A 460 25.81 8.66 18.93
CA THR A 460 26.06 8.83 20.37
C THR A 460 27.42 9.46 20.62
N ILE A 461 27.46 10.58 21.36
CA ILE A 461 28.69 11.24 21.83
C ILE A 461 28.74 11.13 23.36
N ARG A 462 29.92 10.80 23.87
CA ARG A 462 30.19 10.72 25.31
C ARG A 462 31.30 11.71 25.66
N LEU A 463 30.97 12.66 26.51
CA LEU A 463 31.90 13.65 27.06
C LEU A 463 32.19 13.27 28.51
N ASN A 464 33.43 12.95 28.80
CA ASN A 464 33.86 12.59 30.14
C ASN A 464 35.15 13.40 30.49
N GLU A 465 34.98 14.72 30.54
CA GLU A 465 36.06 15.66 30.84
C GLU A 465 36.69 15.43 32.21
N PRO A 466 35.94 15.04 33.27
CA PRO A 466 36.57 14.74 34.60
C PRO A 466 37.35 13.41 34.60
N GLY A 467 37.31 12.60 33.54
CA GLY A 467 37.97 11.29 33.49
C GLY A 467 37.38 10.25 34.43
N GLU A 468 36.07 10.34 34.73
CA GLU A 468 35.36 9.45 35.65
C GLU A 468 35.45 7.98 35.18
N ARG A 469 35.94 7.09 36.08
CA ARG A 469 36.11 5.64 35.80
C ARG A 469 35.00 4.76 36.33
N PHE A 470 34.06 5.33 37.13
CA PHE A 470 32.96 4.61 37.78
C PHE A 470 33.41 3.49 38.74
N GLU A 471 34.60 3.56 39.26
CA GLU A 471 35.16 2.57 40.19
C GLU A 471 34.60 2.79 41.59
N LYS A 472 34.47 4.06 42.01
CA LYS A 472 33.93 4.46 43.29
C LYS A 472 32.41 4.66 43.19
N PRO A 473 31.60 3.96 43.99
CA PRO A 473 30.17 4.13 43.99
C PRO A 473 29.74 5.58 44.17
N ALA A 474 28.62 5.96 43.55
CA ALA A 474 28.04 7.29 43.61
C ALA A 474 26.52 7.22 43.44
N VAL A 475 25.81 8.25 43.91
CA VAL A 475 24.44 8.50 43.45
C VAL A 475 24.51 9.26 42.11
N VAL A 476 24.23 8.55 41.04
CA VAL A 476 24.22 9.10 39.67
C VAL A 476 22.89 9.76 39.44
N ILE A 477 22.92 11.08 39.19
CA ILE A 477 21.71 11.84 38.85
C ILE A 477 21.76 12.26 37.38
N ALA A 478 20.61 12.18 36.69
CA ALA A 478 20.48 12.62 35.30
C ALA A 478 19.13 13.32 35.07
N ASN A 479 19.08 14.19 34.06
CA ASN A 479 17.81 14.71 33.55
C ASN A 479 17.07 13.62 32.78
N HIS A 480 15.72 13.69 32.77
CA HIS A 480 14.89 12.63 32.21
C HIS A 480 13.97 13.14 31.08
N GLN A 481 14.28 12.76 29.84
CA GLN A 481 13.54 13.20 28.66
C GLN A 481 12.95 12.04 27.85
N SER A 482 13.56 10.84 27.93
CA SER A 482 13.25 9.72 27.04
C SER A 482 13.38 8.37 27.76
N PHE A 483 12.78 7.34 27.19
CA PHE A 483 13.07 5.95 27.57
C PHE A 483 14.54 5.57 27.31
N ILE A 484 15.14 6.17 26.28
CA ILE A 484 16.55 5.93 25.89
C ILE A 484 17.52 6.34 27.01
N ASP A 485 17.14 7.28 27.90
CA ASP A 485 17.99 7.75 29.01
C ASP A 485 18.50 6.59 29.87
N ILE A 486 17.63 5.63 30.16
CA ILE A 486 17.97 4.42 30.95
C ILE A 486 19.06 3.61 30.25
N LEU A 487 18.91 3.42 28.92
CA LEU A 487 19.87 2.64 28.15
C LEU A 487 21.23 3.36 28.04
N VAL A 488 21.21 4.69 27.93
CA VAL A 488 22.41 5.51 27.89
C VAL A 488 23.16 5.40 29.23
N LEU A 489 22.46 5.57 30.34
CA LEU A 489 23.09 5.48 31.67
C LEU A 489 23.66 4.08 31.98
N LEU A 490 22.90 3.01 31.69
CA LEU A 490 23.39 1.64 31.84
C LEU A 490 24.57 1.31 30.91
N SER A 491 24.66 1.98 29.76
CA SER A 491 25.80 1.86 28.84
C SER A 491 27.05 2.65 29.29
N ILE A 492 26.89 3.59 30.22
CA ILE A 492 27.99 4.41 30.80
C ILE A 492 28.44 3.81 32.14
N CYS A 493 27.51 3.49 33.01
CA CYS A 493 27.78 2.97 34.33
C CYS A 493 27.80 1.43 34.36
N PRO A 494 28.97 0.78 34.45
CA PRO A 494 29.07 -0.68 34.35
C PRO A 494 28.47 -1.44 35.53
N LYS A 495 28.49 -0.83 36.71
CA LYS A 495 27.90 -1.37 37.96
C LYS A 495 26.90 -0.38 38.53
N ALA A 496 25.63 -0.55 38.19
CA ALA A 496 24.58 0.35 38.65
C ALA A 496 23.28 -0.37 38.96
N VAL A 497 22.61 0.06 40.01
CA VAL A 497 21.21 -0.23 40.29
C VAL A 497 20.40 1.05 40.11
N MET A 498 19.12 0.94 39.82
CA MET A 498 18.29 2.10 39.51
C MET A 498 17.04 2.11 40.37
N VAL A 499 16.65 3.29 40.80
CA VAL A 499 15.32 3.52 41.41
C VAL A 499 14.34 3.79 40.27
N THR A 500 13.32 2.96 40.13
CA THR A 500 12.40 2.93 38.97
C THR A 500 10.95 3.15 39.42
N ASN A 501 10.10 3.51 38.44
CA ASN A 501 8.66 3.61 38.66
C ASN A 501 7.94 2.28 38.39
N GLY A 502 6.64 2.21 38.77
CA GLY A 502 5.83 0.99 38.65
C GLY A 502 5.68 0.45 37.24
N TRP A 503 5.75 1.31 36.20
CA TRP A 503 5.66 0.88 34.80
C TRP A 503 6.87 0.02 34.38
N VAL A 504 8.08 0.45 34.75
CA VAL A 504 9.32 -0.30 34.50
C VAL A 504 9.29 -1.63 35.26
N TRP A 505 8.90 -1.59 36.54
CA TRP A 505 8.84 -2.73 37.42
C TRP A 505 7.89 -3.84 36.94
N ARG A 506 6.72 -3.46 36.44
CA ARG A 506 5.66 -4.36 35.98
C ARG A 506 5.79 -4.77 34.51
N SER A 507 6.76 -4.24 33.79
CA SER A 507 6.93 -4.52 32.35
C SER A 507 7.04 -6.02 32.07
N PRO A 508 6.26 -6.59 31.15
CA PRO A 508 6.38 -8.00 30.75
C PRO A 508 7.70 -8.29 30.04
N VAL A 509 8.29 -7.31 29.37
CA VAL A 509 9.51 -7.46 28.57
C VAL A 509 10.77 -7.44 29.44
N PHE A 510 10.91 -6.48 30.33
CA PHE A 510 12.14 -6.27 31.10
C PHE A 510 11.95 -6.24 32.62
N GLY A 511 10.72 -6.28 33.14
CA GLY A 511 10.46 -6.23 34.58
C GLY A 511 11.11 -7.38 35.36
N ARG A 512 11.18 -8.59 34.81
CA ARG A 512 11.89 -9.72 35.42
C ARG A 512 13.39 -9.45 35.59
N ILE A 513 14.02 -8.84 34.56
CA ILE A 513 15.44 -8.49 34.53
C ILE A 513 15.72 -7.45 35.62
N VAL A 514 14.89 -6.40 35.69
CA VAL A 514 14.98 -5.31 36.63
C VAL A 514 14.90 -5.83 38.09
N ARG A 515 13.92 -6.71 38.39
CA ARG A 515 13.78 -7.34 39.72
C ARG A 515 14.95 -8.27 40.05
N TYR A 516 15.43 -9.05 39.07
CA TYR A 516 16.56 -9.96 39.28
C TYR A 516 17.86 -9.22 39.63
N LEU A 517 18.08 -8.06 39.05
CA LEU A 517 19.25 -7.21 39.29
C LEU A 517 19.17 -6.45 40.61
N GLY A 518 18.02 -6.43 41.23
CA GLY A 518 17.80 -5.68 42.48
C GLY A 518 17.65 -4.19 42.25
N PHE A 519 16.98 -3.79 41.16
CA PHE A 519 16.49 -2.41 41.06
C PHE A 519 15.37 -2.21 42.06
N TYR A 520 15.09 -0.98 42.44
CA TYR A 520 14.17 -0.64 43.49
C TYR A 520 12.99 0.18 42.99
N HIS A 521 11.84 0.02 43.64
CA HIS A 521 10.63 0.72 43.26
C HIS A 521 10.54 2.06 44.03
N ALA A 522 10.40 3.17 43.32
CA ALA A 522 10.40 4.52 43.95
C ALA A 522 9.25 4.75 44.92
N ALA A 523 8.11 4.06 44.77
CA ALA A 523 6.97 4.19 45.65
C ALA A 523 7.21 3.62 47.06
N ASP A 524 8.27 2.83 47.27
CA ASP A 524 8.60 2.29 48.61
C ASP A 524 9.18 3.37 49.53
N GLY A 525 9.49 4.55 49.01
CA GLY A 525 10.07 5.67 49.78
C GLY A 525 11.58 5.53 49.97
N TYR A 526 12.30 6.63 49.87
CA TYR A 526 13.77 6.61 49.93
C TYR A 526 14.29 6.18 51.28
N GLU A 527 13.57 6.47 52.39
CA GLU A 527 13.90 6.08 53.76
C GLU A 527 13.94 4.55 53.92
N ARG A 528 12.96 3.84 53.32
CA ARG A 528 12.92 2.38 53.36
C ARG A 528 13.92 1.76 52.39
N LEU A 529 14.26 2.46 51.31
CA LEU A 529 15.19 1.95 50.31
C LEU A 529 16.66 2.08 50.73
N ALA A 530 17.00 3.05 51.56
CA ALA A 530 18.39 3.34 51.97
C ALA A 530 19.11 2.10 52.57
N PRO A 531 18.55 1.31 53.51
CA PRO A 531 19.23 0.12 54.05
C PRO A 531 19.48 -0.97 53.02
N ALA A 532 18.53 -1.19 52.11
CA ALA A 532 18.66 -2.18 51.04
C ALA A 532 19.67 -1.74 49.97
N LEU A 533 19.76 -0.45 49.70
CA LEU A 533 20.74 0.13 48.76
C LEU A 533 22.14 0.15 49.39
N ALA A 534 22.29 0.34 50.72
CA ALA A 534 23.57 0.28 51.42
C ALA A 534 24.29 -1.05 51.18
N GLN A 535 23.57 -2.17 51.12
CA GLN A 535 24.14 -3.47 50.78
C GLN A 535 24.69 -3.49 49.35
N LYS A 536 23.98 -2.93 48.38
CA LYS A 536 24.42 -2.85 46.98
C LYS A 536 25.61 -1.90 46.79
N VAL A 537 25.62 -0.81 47.50
CA VAL A 537 26.75 0.13 47.56
C VAL A 537 28.01 -0.53 48.10
N ALA A 538 27.90 -1.32 49.17
CA ALA A 538 29.00 -2.13 49.72
C ALA A 538 29.52 -3.19 48.74
N GLU A 539 28.68 -3.63 47.78
CA GLU A 539 29.09 -4.52 46.67
C GLU A 539 29.74 -3.74 45.52
N GLY A 540 29.86 -2.41 45.59
CA GLY A 540 30.47 -1.51 44.59
C GLY A 540 29.51 -1.03 43.51
N TYR A 541 28.18 -1.05 43.74
CA TYR A 541 27.19 -0.51 42.79
C TYR A 541 26.89 0.96 43.07
N SER A 542 26.83 1.73 41.98
CA SER A 542 26.28 3.10 42.03
C SER A 542 24.73 3.06 41.95
N VAL A 543 24.08 4.08 42.42
CA VAL A 543 22.60 4.20 42.44
C VAL A 543 22.18 5.28 41.46
N ILE A 544 21.46 4.92 40.38
CA ILE A 544 20.96 5.85 39.38
C ILE A 544 19.56 6.32 39.77
N VAL A 545 19.38 7.64 39.81
CA VAL A 545 18.10 8.30 40.15
C VAL A 545 17.84 9.44 39.18
N PHE A 546 16.62 9.51 38.66
CA PHE A 546 16.14 10.70 37.92
C PHE A 546 15.45 11.63 38.91
N PRO A 547 16.10 12.74 39.31
CA PRO A 547 15.57 13.59 40.38
C PRO A 547 14.32 14.40 39.97
N GLU A 548 13.98 14.44 38.69
CA GLU A 548 12.73 15.02 38.18
C GLU A 548 11.49 14.17 38.46
N GLY A 549 11.65 12.88 38.76
CA GLY A 549 10.58 11.92 39.02
C GLY A 549 9.72 11.52 37.81
N THR A 550 9.74 12.31 36.74
CA THR A 550 8.99 12.02 35.47
C THR A 550 9.76 12.55 34.26
N ARG A 551 9.44 12.02 33.09
CA ARG A 551 10.02 12.51 31.83
C ARG A 551 9.51 13.92 31.52
N SER A 552 10.42 14.82 31.10
CA SER A 552 10.07 16.15 30.60
C SER A 552 9.20 16.06 29.34
N ALA A 553 8.20 16.91 29.22
CA ALA A 553 7.33 16.97 28.03
C ALA A 553 7.80 18.02 27.01
N ASP A 554 8.54 19.04 27.48
CA ASP A 554 9.01 20.19 26.68
C ASP A 554 10.52 20.17 26.42
N GLY A 555 11.23 19.12 26.88
CA GLY A 555 12.68 19.01 26.76
C GLY A 555 13.48 19.86 27.74
N LYS A 556 12.84 20.62 28.59
CA LYS A 556 13.53 21.43 29.62
C LYS A 556 13.74 20.61 30.90
N ILE A 557 14.80 20.91 31.62
CA ILE A 557 15.06 20.27 32.91
C ILE A 557 14.09 20.82 33.94
N GLY A 558 13.28 19.93 34.53
CA GLY A 558 12.30 20.24 35.54
C GLY A 558 12.91 20.57 36.93
N ARG A 559 12.09 20.63 37.92
CA ARG A 559 12.51 20.77 39.34
C ARG A 559 13.06 19.42 39.80
N PHE A 560 14.17 19.46 40.56
CA PHE A 560 14.72 18.27 41.21
C PHE A 560 14.07 18.08 42.62
N HIS A 561 13.63 16.87 42.87
CA HIS A 561 13.15 16.43 44.18
C HIS A 561 14.33 16.06 45.09
N LYS A 562 14.16 16.27 46.39
CA LYS A 562 15.21 16.06 47.39
C LYS A 562 15.61 14.59 47.62
N GLY A 563 14.81 13.61 47.18
CA GLY A 563 14.99 12.20 47.52
C GLY A 563 16.33 11.58 47.09
N ALA A 564 16.84 11.94 45.89
CA ALA A 564 18.15 11.47 45.42
C ALA A 564 19.30 12.04 46.29
N PHE A 565 19.16 13.26 46.77
CA PHE A 565 20.15 13.97 47.60
C PHE A 565 20.11 13.49 49.06
N TYR A 566 18.92 13.23 49.58
CA TYR A 566 18.73 12.57 50.84
C TYR A 566 19.40 11.16 50.83
N LEU A 567 19.17 10.39 49.83
CA LEU A 567 19.78 9.08 49.67
C LEU A 567 21.33 9.15 49.58
N ALA A 568 21.88 10.18 48.93
CA ALA A 568 23.32 10.38 48.91
C ALA A 568 23.91 10.66 50.28
N GLY A 569 23.25 11.49 51.08
CA GLY A 569 23.64 11.77 52.48
C GLY A 569 23.58 10.54 53.35
N GLU A 570 22.45 9.82 53.37
CA GLU A 570 22.28 8.60 54.14
C GLU A 570 23.28 7.48 53.80
N LEU A 571 23.65 7.36 52.51
CA LEU A 571 24.62 6.35 52.05
C LEU A 571 26.07 6.81 52.12
N GLY A 572 26.34 8.07 52.48
CA GLY A 572 27.69 8.66 52.45
C GLY A 572 28.35 8.67 51.06
N LEU A 573 27.54 8.82 49.99
CA LEU A 573 28.01 8.77 48.63
C LEU A 573 28.06 10.14 47.97
N ASP A 574 29.10 10.36 47.15
CA ASP A 574 29.17 11.48 46.27
C ASP A 574 27.98 11.44 45.25
N ILE A 575 27.56 12.61 44.81
CA ILE A 575 26.61 12.75 43.72
C ILE A 575 27.38 12.93 42.41
N LEU A 576 27.08 12.11 41.39
CA LEU A 576 27.62 12.18 40.07
C LEU A 576 26.58 12.66 39.07
N PRO A 577 26.58 13.96 38.65
CA PRO A 577 25.63 14.45 37.71
C PRO A 577 26.05 14.03 36.29
N ILE A 578 25.09 13.50 35.47
CA ILE A 578 25.25 13.22 34.05
C ILE A 578 24.17 13.98 33.28
N CYS A 579 24.61 14.90 32.41
CA CYS A 579 23.71 15.71 31.60
C CYS A 579 23.46 14.99 30.26
N LEU A 580 22.19 14.74 29.92
CA LEU A 580 21.75 14.08 28.71
C LEU A 580 21.10 15.09 27.76
N TYR A 581 21.55 15.13 26.50
CA TYR A 581 21.01 15.99 25.46
C TYR A 581 20.61 15.17 24.24
N GLY A 582 19.49 15.55 23.61
CA GLY A 582 19.00 14.99 22.35
C GLY A 582 18.11 13.77 22.48
N ASN A 583 18.11 13.07 23.61
CA ASN A 583 17.31 11.88 23.84
C ASN A 583 15.80 12.13 23.63
N GLY A 584 15.28 13.26 24.16
CA GLY A 584 13.91 13.71 23.98
C GLY A 584 13.55 14.10 22.55
N MET A 585 14.53 14.51 21.75
CA MET A 585 14.34 14.79 20.32
C MET A 585 14.14 13.48 19.55
N ILE A 586 14.91 12.44 19.87
CA ILE A 586 14.87 11.14 19.18
C ILE A 586 13.62 10.35 19.56
N SER A 587 13.28 10.27 20.84
CA SER A 587 12.09 9.57 21.36
C SER A 587 11.44 10.43 22.43
N SER A 588 10.47 11.23 22.04
CA SER A 588 9.79 12.17 22.94
C SER A 588 8.69 11.50 23.78
N LYS A 589 8.32 12.13 24.90
CA LYS A 589 7.16 11.70 25.70
C LYS A 589 5.85 11.69 24.90
N ARG A 590 5.71 12.60 23.91
CA ARG A 590 4.51 12.70 23.05
C ARG A 590 4.44 11.60 21.99
N GLN A 591 5.60 11.10 21.54
CA GLN A 591 5.72 10.03 20.55
C GLN A 591 6.71 8.96 21.05
N PRO A 592 6.36 8.20 22.12
CA PRO A 592 7.31 7.33 22.82
C PRO A 592 7.75 6.11 22.00
N ILE A 593 6.93 5.69 21.05
CA ILE A 593 7.16 4.51 20.19
C ILE A 593 7.84 4.89 18.86
N TYR A 594 8.15 6.17 18.63
CA TYR A 594 8.70 6.66 17.37
C TYR A 594 10.15 7.08 17.54
N ILE A 595 11.06 6.40 16.84
CA ILE A 595 12.50 6.69 16.86
C ILE A 595 12.87 7.56 15.65
N LYS A 596 13.34 8.78 15.94
CA LYS A 596 13.76 9.78 14.95
C LYS A 596 15.27 9.74 14.74
N HIS A 597 15.72 10.33 13.65
CA HIS A 597 17.14 10.62 13.46
C HIS A 597 17.64 11.64 14.48
N GLY A 598 18.86 11.51 14.94
CA GLY A 598 19.41 12.52 15.82
C GLY A 598 20.73 12.16 16.49
N LEU A 599 21.09 13.03 17.44
CA LEU A 599 22.31 12.96 18.21
C LEU A 599 21.99 12.83 19.70
N VAL A 600 22.54 11.82 20.34
CA VAL A 600 22.52 11.64 21.81
C VAL A 600 23.87 12.08 22.36
N VAL A 601 23.86 13.07 23.23
CA VAL A 601 25.07 13.52 23.92
C VAL A 601 24.92 13.26 25.41
N SER A 602 25.88 12.61 26.01
CA SER A 602 25.99 12.43 27.47
C SER A 602 27.26 13.12 27.96
N ARG A 603 27.12 14.02 28.93
CA ARG A 603 28.23 14.73 29.58
C ARG A 603 28.29 14.39 31.05
N VAL A 604 29.39 13.78 31.47
CA VAL A 604 29.69 13.49 32.86
C VAL A 604 30.26 14.76 33.49
N LEU A 605 29.70 15.16 34.60
CA LEU A 605 30.13 16.37 35.33
C LEU A 605 31.00 15.97 36.54
N PRO A 606 31.76 16.90 37.13
CA PRO A 606 32.50 16.65 38.35
C PRO A 606 31.58 16.14 39.49
N ARG A 607 32.14 15.26 40.33
CA ARG A 607 31.46 14.78 41.52
C ARG A 607 31.15 15.92 42.49
N MET A 608 29.99 15.86 43.08
CA MET A 608 29.59 16.74 44.18
C MET A 608 29.62 15.91 45.46
N ALA A 609 30.31 16.39 46.50
CA ALA A 609 30.30 15.72 47.80
C ALA A 609 28.85 15.61 48.33
N ALA A 610 28.56 14.50 49.04
CA ALA A 610 27.28 14.34 49.71
C ALA A 610 27.10 15.46 50.75
N ALA A 611 25.92 16.08 50.79
CA ALA A 611 25.56 17.00 51.87
C ALA A 611 24.96 16.23 53.02
N ASP A 612 24.98 16.85 54.20
CA ASP A 612 24.18 16.39 55.31
C ASP A 612 22.69 16.23 54.86
N PRO A 613 22.01 15.15 55.22
CA PRO A 613 20.60 14.95 54.93
C PRO A 613 19.69 16.15 55.23
N ALA A 614 20.01 16.98 56.24
CA ALA A 614 19.31 18.22 56.52
C ALA A 614 19.40 19.27 55.39
N ASN A 615 20.49 19.28 54.64
CA ASN A 615 20.75 20.24 53.58
C ASN A 615 20.42 19.74 52.16
N CYS A 616 19.85 18.56 51.99
CA CYS A 616 19.56 17.92 50.69
C CYS A 616 18.69 18.80 49.79
N SER A 617 17.81 19.66 50.32
CA SER A 617 16.98 20.58 49.52
C SER A 617 17.81 21.69 48.83
N ALA A 618 18.80 22.24 49.56
CA ALA A 618 19.68 23.25 49.02
C ALA A 618 20.61 22.65 47.94
N GLN A 619 21.13 21.44 48.17
CA GLN A 619 21.96 20.71 47.23
C GLN A 619 21.16 20.33 45.96
N ALA A 620 19.88 19.92 46.09
CA ALA A 620 19.02 19.67 44.94
C ALA A 620 18.83 20.91 44.04
N LYS A 621 18.64 22.08 44.64
CA LYS A 621 18.55 23.36 43.91
C LYS A 621 19.87 23.71 43.25
N ALA A 622 21.01 23.51 43.90
CA ALA A 622 22.34 23.77 43.34
C ALA A 622 22.65 22.86 42.16
N ALA A 623 22.40 21.53 42.30
CA ALA A 623 22.57 20.55 41.22
C ALA A 623 21.65 20.84 40.02
N CYS A 624 20.40 21.26 40.29
CA CYS A 624 19.46 21.62 39.25
C CYS A 624 19.93 22.85 38.46
N ARG A 625 20.45 23.87 39.12
CA ARG A 625 21.02 25.04 38.45
C ARG A 625 22.28 24.71 37.64
N LEU A 626 23.17 23.86 38.21
CA LEU A 626 24.34 23.37 37.52
C LEU A 626 23.94 22.63 36.21
N MET A 627 23.07 21.63 36.34
CA MET A 627 22.66 20.84 35.18
C MET A 627 21.90 21.64 34.15
N ARG A 628 21.09 22.61 34.52
CA ARG A 628 20.44 23.52 33.56
C ARG A 628 21.46 24.39 32.80
N ARG A 629 22.49 24.89 33.48
CA ARG A 629 23.58 25.65 32.84
C ARG A 629 24.34 24.76 31.81
N GLU A 630 24.72 23.58 32.23
CA GLU A 630 25.45 22.61 31.38
C GLU A 630 24.58 22.13 30.21
N TYR A 631 23.28 21.90 30.45
CA TYR A 631 22.34 21.57 29.39
C TYR A 631 22.18 22.69 28.36
N LEU A 632 22.17 23.95 28.81
CA LEU A 632 22.14 25.09 27.93
C LEU A 632 23.43 25.18 27.08
N GLY A 633 24.58 24.87 27.65
CA GLY A 633 25.84 24.79 26.91
C GLY A 633 25.83 23.70 25.84
N LEU A 634 25.27 22.51 26.18
CA LEU A 634 25.05 21.43 25.21
C LEU A 634 24.07 21.85 24.11
N TYR A 635 22.98 22.52 24.48
CA TYR A 635 21.99 23.05 23.54
C TYR A 635 22.65 24.04 22.55
N GLU A 636 23.45 24.99 23.03
CA GLU A 636 24.13 25.96 22.19
C GLU A 636 25.17 25.32 21.26
N THR A 637 25.80 24.23 21.74
CA THR A 637 26.83 23.52 20.96
C THR A 637 26.25 22.63 19.89
N TYR A 638 25.16 21.88 20.22
CA TYR A 638 24.66 20.82 19.37
C TYR A 638 23.33 21.13 18.67
N ASN A 639 22.63 22.22 19.03
CA ASN A 639 21.51 22.74 18.26
C ASN A 639 22.04 23.51 17.03
N ARG A 640 22.58 22.76 16.10
CA ARG A 640 23.20 23.25 14.86
C ARG A 640 22.66 22.46 13.66
N PRO A 641 22.73 23.01 12.44
CA PRO A 641 22.28 22.36 11.22
C PRO A 641 22.97 21.01 10.93
N CYS A 642 24.19 20.81 11.46
CA CYS A 642 24.93 19.55 11.36
C CYS A 642 24.31 18.40 12.17
N ASN A 643 23.45 18.69 13.17
CA ASN A 643 22.72 17.67 13.90
C ASN A 643 21.68 17.04 12.97
N PRO A 644 21.73 15.70 12.75
CA PRO A 644 20.84 15.00 11.82
C PRO A 644 19.35 15.20 12.11
N TYR A 645 18.98 15.48 13.34
CA TYR A 645 17.61 15.72 13.76
C TYR A 645 16.95 16.86 12.97
N PHE A 646 17.61 18.02 12.87
CA PHE A 646 17.01 19.20 12.25
C PHE A 646 16.82 19.04 10.75
N ARG A 647 17.81 18.44 10.08
CA ARG A 647 17.68 18.12 8.63
C ARG A 647 16.59 17.10 8.37
N ASP A 648 16.48 16.04 9.19
CA ASP A 648 15.43 15.03 9.06
C ASP A 648 14.04 15.62 9.29
N MET A 649 13.87 16.44 10.33
CA MET A 649 12.60 17.08 10.63
C MET A 649 12.19 18.05 9.51
N LEU A 650 13.15 18.81 8.96
CA LEU A 650 12.89 19.70 7.84
C LEU A 650 12.46 18.94 6.58
N ILE A 651 13.13 17.83 6.23
CA ILE A 651 12.72 16.97 5.11
C ILE A 651 11.32 16.41 5.35
N LYS A 652 11.05 15.94 6.57
CA LYS A 652 9.74 15.38 6.93
C LYS A 652 8.60 16.38 6.88
N SER A 653 8.87 17.68 6.99
CA SER A 653 7.83 18.71 6.86
C SER A 653 7.26 18.85 5.44
N TYR A 654 7.98 18.32 4.45
CA TYR A 654 7.53 18.27 3.05
C TYR A 654 7.07 16.88 2.61
N THR A 655 7.14 15.88 3.50
CA THR A 655 6.65 14.52 3.20
C THR A 655 5.14 14.55 2.98
N TYR A 656 4.67 13.86 1.94
CA TYR A 656 3.28 13.80 1.48
C TYR A 656 2.72 15.12 0.89
N LYS A 657 3.58 16.07 0.52
CA LYS A 657 3.20 17.33 -0.15
C LYS A 657 3.44 17.30 -1.66
N GLY A 658 3.51 16.13 -2.23
CA GLY A 658 3.76 15.86 -3.65
C GLY A 658 5.17 15.35 -3.92
N PRO A 659 5.32 14.42 -4.89
CA PRO A 659 6.58 13.70 -5.12
C PRO A 659 7.72 14.63 -5.56
N VAL A 660 7.43 15.59 -6.42
CA VAL A 660 8.42 16.54 -6.93
C VAL A 660 8.94 17.44 -5.82
N LEU A 661 8.05 18.04 -5.02
CA LEU A 661 8.43 18.92 -3.90
C LEU A 661 9.21 18.12 -2.85
N GLU A 662 8.75 16.92 -2.52
CA GLU A 662 9.43 16.10 -1.53
C GLU A 662 10.83 15.70 -1.99
N TRP A 663 10.97 15.26 -3.24
CA TRP A 663 12.28 14.92 -3.80
C TRP A 663 13.21 16.14 -3.83
N TYR A 664 12.72 17.27 -4.32
CA TYR A 664 13.47 18.53 -4.35
C TYR A 664 13.97 18.92 -2.96
N MET A 665 13.09 18.93 -1.96
CA MET A 665 13.47 19.28 -0.60
C MET A 665 14.44 18.28 0.03
N ARG A 666 14.29 16.99 -0.27
CA ARG A 666 15.22 15.96 0.18
C ARG A 666 16.62 16.16 -0.36
N VAL A 667 16.74 16.53 -1.63
CA VAL A 667 18.03 16.84 -2.28
C VAL A 667 18.57 18.18 -1.76
N LYS A 668 17.77 19.24 -1.82
CA LYS A 668 18.17 20.60 -1.40
C LYS A 668 18.66 20.62 0.05
N VAL A 669 17.90 20.09 1.00
CA VAL A 669 18.27 20.10 2.43
C VAL A 669 19.53 19.27 2.71
N ARG A 670 19.79 18.19 1.96
CA ARG A 670 20.99 17.38 2.12
C ARG A 670 22.23 18.04 1.56
N LEU A 671 22.11 18.71 0.42
CA LEU A 671 23.24 19.35 -0.28
C LEU A 671 23.52 20.75 0.24
N GLU A 672 22.53 21.43 0.84
CA GLU A 672 22.68 22.80 1.33
C GLU A 672 23.64 22.85 2.51
N ARG A 673 24.78 23.54 2.31
CA ARG A 673 25.83 23.74 3.32
C ARG A 673 25.77 25.09 4.00
N SER A 674 25.02 26.02 3.44
CA SER A 674 24.97 27.41 3.95
C SER A 674 24.12 27.57 5.22
N TYR A 675 23.34 26.56 5.62
CA TYR A 675 22.57 26.60 6.87
C TYR A 675 23.47 26.88 8.09
N GLU A 676 24.70 26.31 8.14
CA GLU A 676 25.65 26.57 9.22
C GLU A 676 26.12 28.04 9.21
N LEU A 677 26.32 28.60 8.02
CA LEU A 677 26.70 29.99 7.86
C LEU A 677 25.59 30.93 8.33
N PHE A 678 24.34 30.70 7.87
CA PHE A 678 23.19 31.51 8.30
C PHE A 678 22.95 31.40 9.80
N ASP A 679 23.02 30.21 10.42
CA ASP A 679 22.88 30.05 11.86
C ASP A 679 23.97 30.79 12.66
N ARG A 680 25.17 30.94 12.09
CA ARG A 680 26.31 31.67 12.72
C ARG A 680 26.18 33.18 12.60
N ILE A 681 25.70 33.68 11.42
CA ILE A 681 25.61 35.11 11.12
C ILE A 681 24.36 35.72 11.76
N VAL A 682 23.22 35.02 11.76
CA VAL A 682 21.95 35.50 12.29
C VAL A 682 21.93 35.33 13.81
N PRO A 683 21.78 36.39 14.61
CA PRO A 683 21.72 36.32 16.06
C PRO A 683 20.60 35.38 16.54
N ARG A 684 20.76 34.80 17.72
CA ARG A 684 19.80 33.76 18.23
C ARG A 684 18.50 34.38 18.78
N ASP A 685 18.41 35.66 18.97
CA ASP A 685 17.23 36.42 19.44
C ASP A 685 16.70 37.41 18.39
N ALA A 686 17.17 37.29 17.15
CA ALA A 686 16.84 38.20 16.07
C ALA A 686 15.39 38.05 15.56
N ALA A 687 14.82 39.20 15.19
CA ALA A 687 13.72 39.28 14.25
C ALA A 687 14.27 39.16 12.82
N VAL A 688 13.88 38.09 12.12
CA VAL A 688 14.42 37.75 10.78
C VAL A 688 13.31 37.85 9.75
N VAL A 689 13.60 38.48 8.62
CA VAL A 689 12.72 38.52 7.45
C VAL A 689 13.41 37.78 6.30
N ASP A 690 12.81 36.71 5.83
CA ASP A 690 13.29 35.84 4.74
C ASP A 690 12.52 36.22 3.48
N LEU A 691 13.13 36.98 2.59
CA LEU A 691 12.54 37.50 1.36
C LEU A 691 12.77 36.53 0.20
N GLY A 692 11.70 36.09 -0.44
CA GLY A 692 11.72 34.98 -1.41
C GLY A 692 11.88 33.62 -0.73
N CYS A 693 11.20 33.44 0.40
CA CYS A 693 11.37 32.25 1.25
C CYS A 693 10.94 30.94 0.57
N GLY A 694 10.19 31.00 -0.53
CA GLY A 694 9.63 29.84 -1.19
C GLY A 694 8.77 29.00 -0.24
N TYR A 695 9.03 27.72 -0.15
CA TYR A 695 8.39 26.80 0.79
C TYR A 695 8.90 26.92 2.24
N GLY A 696 9.73 27.92 2.55
CA GLY A 696 10.22 28.26 3.89
C GLY A 696 11.30 27.33 4.49
N PRO A 697 12.18 26.63 3.73
CA PRO A 697 13.14 25.71 4.33
C PRO A 697 14.18 26.41 5.21
N LEU A 698 14.68 27.62 4.81
CA LEU A 698 15.62 28.37 5.60
C LEU A 698 14.94 28.99 6.83
N SER A 699 13.75 29.56 6.65
CA SER A 699 12.94 30.11 7.73
C SER A 699 12.69 29.07 8.83
N TYR A 700 12.28 27.85 8.47
CA TYR A 700 12.07 26.74 9.41
C TYR A 700 13.37 26.25 10.05
N MET A 701 14.47 26.15 9.28
CA MET A 701 15.77 25.74 9.84
C MET A 701 16.19 26.71 10.94
N LEU A 702 16.20 28.02 10.66
CA LEU A 702 16.61 29.05 11.63
C LEU A 702 15.72 29.06 12.88
N ALA A 703 14.42 28.87 12.69
CA ALA A 703 13.50 28.85 13.78
C ALA A 703 13.67 27.58 14.65
N MET A 704 13.84 26.39 14.07
CA MET A 704 14.06 25.16 14.85
C MET A 704 15.34 25.19 15.69
N LEU A 705 16.39 25.84 15.19
CA LEU A 705 17.69 25.95 15.88
C LEU A 705 17.65 26.87 17.10
N CYS A 706 16.75 27.83 17.13
CA CYS A 706 16.57 28.69 18.29
C CYS A 706 15.12 29.20 18.44
N GLU A 707 14.50 28.87 19.56
CA GLU A 707 13.10 29.24 19.84
C GLU A 707 12.89 30.74 19.99
N ARG A 708 13.93 31.51 20.31
CA ARG A 708 13.87 32.97 20.48
C ARG A 708 13.84 33.75 19.16
N ARG A 709 14.29 33.15 18.05
CA ARG A 709 14.19 33.78 16.73
C ARG A 709 12.73 33.90 16.31
N ARG A 710 12.35 35.08 15.87
CA ARG A 710 11.11 35.38 15.18
C ARG A 710 11.41 35.49 13.71
N VAL A 711 10.70 34.69 12.87
CA VAL A 711 10.98 34.59 11.45
C VAL A 711 9.73 34.90 10.65
N ILE A 712 9.81 35.87 9.75
CA ILE A 712 8.75 36.18 8.79
C ILE A 712 9.29 35.81 7.41
N GLY A 713 8.66 34.81 6.76
CA GLY A 713 8.92 34.46 5.37
C GLY A 713 7.97 35.21 4.45
N MET A 714 8.48 35.83 3.39
CA MET A 714 7.67 36.51 2.37
C MET A 714 7.97 35.91 1.01
N ASP A 715 6.92 35.55 0.25
CA ASP A 715 7.07 35.05 -1.11
C ASP A 715 5.89 35.49 -1.99
N TYR A 716 6.14 35.65 -3.27
CA TYR A 716 5.18 36.02 -4.29
C TYR A 716 4.25 34.86 -4.71
N ASP A 717 4.66 33.61 -4.55
CA ASP A 717 3.87 32.46 -4.92
C ASP A 717 2.96 32.00 -3.77
N ALA A 718 1.66 32.27 -3.92
CA ALA A 718 0.65 31.93 -2.93
C ALA A 718 0.65 30.43 -2.53
N GLU A 719 0.85 29.50 -3.49
CA GLU A 719 0.87 28.07 -3.20
C GLU A 719 2.07 27.68 -2.35
N LYS A 720 3.23 28.31 -2.59
CA LYS A 720 4.42 28.08 -1.77
C LYS A 720 4.20 28.57 -0.34
N VAL A 721 3.63 29.75 -0.19
CA VAL A 721 3.29 30.34 1.12
C VAL A 721 2.30 29.47 1.87
N GLU A 722 1.17 29.09 1.23
CA GLU A 722 0.18 28.17 1.82
C GLU A 722 0.83 26.85 2.24
N THR A 723 1.68 26.29 1.38
CA THR A 723 2.38 25.04 1.68
C THR A 723 3.35 25.19 2.86
N ALA A 724 4.03 26.34 2.96
CA ALA A 724 4.89 26.65 4.11
C ALA A 724 4.06 26.75 5.40
N GLU A 725 2.92 27.43 5.36
CA GLU A 725 2.02 27.59 6.51
C GLU A 725 1.49 26.23 7.04
N GLN A 726 1.27 25.24 6.17
CA GLN A 726 0.78 23.90 6.55
C GLN A 726 1.90 22.97 7.03
N SER A 727 2.93 23.48 7.64
CA SER A 727 4.00 22.65 8.23
C SER A 727 3.77 22.36 9.71
N PHE A 728 4.00 21.10 10.12
CA PHE A 728 4.00 20.73 11.55
C PHE A 728 5.14 21.39 12.35
N LEU A 729 6.10 22.02 11.68
CA LEU A 729 7.16 22.83 12.30
C LEU A 729 6.69 24.24 12.65
N ARG A 730 5.50 24.63 12.21
CA ARG A 730 4.92 25.94 12.54
C ARG A 730 4.72 26.06 14.05
N ARG A 731 5.12 27.21 14.56
CA ARG A 731 5.04 27.56 15.99
C ARG A 731 4.85 29.07 16.15
N PRO A 732 4.48 29.57 17.32
CA PRO A 732 4.50 31.00 17.61
C PRO A 732 5.88 31.59 17.28
N GLY A 733 5.94 32.71 16.56
CA GLY A 733 7.15 33.35 16.12
C GLY A 733 7.64 32.98 14.71
N ILE A 734 6.87 32.14 13.97
CA ILE A 734 7.07 31.94 12.54
C ILE A 734 5.80 32.33 11.80
N GLU A 735 5.93 33.18 10.81
CA GLU A 735 4.84 33.68 9.98
C GLU A 735 5.24 33.61 8.50
N PHE A 736 4.29 33.35 7.60
CA PHE A 736 4.51 33.42 6.17
C PHE A 736 3.51 34.38 5.55
N ILE A 737 3.97 35.26 4.66
CA ILE A 737 3.15 36.28 4.05
C ILE A 737 3.25 36.15 2.53
N HIS A 738 2.10 36.02 1.87
CA HIS A 738 2.04 36.13 0.41
C HIS A 738 2.13 37.60 0.01
N ALA A 739 3.23 37.98 -0.64
CA ALA A 739 3.49 39.35 -1.00
C ALA A 739 4.46 39.50 -2.19
N ASP A 740 4.18 40.48 -3.05
CA ASP A 740 5.11 40.90 -4.08
C ASP A 740 6.20 41.76 -3.47
N LEU A 741 7.41 41.28 -3.44
CA LEU A 741 8.59 41.95 -2.85
C LEU A 741 8.90 43.28 -3.52
N ARG A 742 8.40 43.55 -4.73
CA ARG A 742 8.59 44.82 -5.44
C ARG A 742 7.81 45.97 -4.78
N THR A 743 6.65 45.65 -4.23
CA THR A 743 5.68 46.65 -3.71
C THR A 743 5.35 46.49 -2.23
N ALA A 744 5.58 45.31 -1.65
CA ALA A 744 5.16 44.99 -0.28
C ALA A 744 5.84 45.92 0.75
N GLU A 745 5.09 46.26 1.81
CA GLU A 745 5.64 46.91 2.99
C GLU A 745 6.45 45.88 3.81
N LEU A 746 7.69 46.23 4.13
CA LEU A 746 8.59 45.37 4.90
C LEU A 746 8.47 45.66 6.40
N PRO A 747 8.37 44.64 7.26
CA PRO A 747 8.43 44.82 8.71
C PRO A 747 9.87 45.16 9.15
N GLY A 748 10.02 45.78 10.33
CA GLY A 748 11.32 46.02 10.94
C GLY A 748 12.02 44.72 11.33
N ALA A 749 13.31 44.57 11.06
CA ALA A 749 14.04 43.33 11.30
C ALA A 749 15.49 43.58 11.77
N ASP A 750 16.04 42.61 12.52
CA ASP A 750 17.47 42.55 12.88
C ASP A 750 18.27 41.85 11.77
N ALA A 751 17.61 41.07 10.91
CA ALA A 751 18.23 40.46 9.75
C ALA A 751 17.25 40.33 8.58
N PHE A 752 17.61 40.81 7.41
CA PHE A 752 16.95 40.50 6.14
C PHE A 752 17.77 39.47 5.39
N LEU A 753 17.10 38.41 4.95
CA LEU A 753 17.72 37.36 4.14
C LEU A 753 17.19 37.46 2.72
N LEU A 754 18.07 37.58 1.74
CA LEU A 754 17.77 37.54 0.31
C LEU A 754 18.58 36.39 -0.29
N VAL A 755 17.94 35.21 -0.37
CA VAL A 755 18.62 33.98 -0.74
C VAL A 755 18.03 33.45 -2.05
N ASP A 756 18.82 33.48 -3.12
CA ASP A 756 18.45 33.04 -4.46
C ASP A 756 17.15 33.69 -4.97
N VAL A 757 17.01 35.03 -4.78
CA VAL A 757 15.79 35.77 -5.11
C VAL A 757 16.04 37.01 -5.97
N LEU A 758 17.17 37.66 -5.86
CA LEU A 758 17.44 38.94 -6.55
C LEU A 758 17.48 38.77 -8.08
N HIS A 759 17.99 37.65 -8.55
CA HIS A 759 18.11 37.39 -10.00
C HIS A 759 16.75 37.25 -10.73
N TYR A 760 15.62 37.19 -10.02
CA TYR A 760 14.27 37.26 -10.60
C TYR A 760 13.79 38.70 -10.81
N MET A 761 14.54 39.71 -10.37
CA MET A 761 14.20 41.14 -10.43
C MET A 761 15.14 41.91 -11.33
N ARG A 762 14.65 42.99 -11.96
CA ARG A 762 15.51 43.88 -12.72
C ARG A 762 16.47 44.62 -11.77
N PRO A 763 17.63 45.08 -12.25
CA PRO A 763 18.63 45.77 -11.41
C PRO A 763 18.09 46.96 -10.61
N GLU A 764 17.15 47.71 -11.18
CA GLU A 764 16.49 48.84 -10.49
C GLU A 764 15.62 48.37 -9.33
N GLU A 765 14.87 47.30 -9.56
CA GLU A 765 14.01 46.69 -8.54
C GLU A 765 14.85 46.05 -7.40
N GLN A 766 16.00 45.45 -7.74
CA GLN A 766 16.96 44.93 -6.75
C GLN A 766 17.49 46.09 -5.85
N ARG A 767 17.90 47.23 -6.45
CA ARG A 767 18.33 48.42 -5.68
C ARG A 767 17.24 48.95 -4.78
N ALA A 768 16.02 49.08 -5.33
CA ALA A 768 14.88 49.56 -4.57
C ALA A 768 14.55 48.65 -3.38
N LEU A 769 14.57 47.29 -3.56
CA LEU A 769 14.34 46.34 -2.50
C LEU A 769 15.40 46.42 -1.41
N ILE A 770 16.69 46.42 -1.78
CA ILE A 770 17.80 46.52 -0.82
C ILE A 770 17.68 47.86 -0.05
N GLY A 771 17.34 48.95 -0.73
CA GLY A 771 17.12 50.25 -0.08
C GLY A 771 15.97 50.22 0.93
N ARG A 772 14.87 49.56 0.64
CA ARG A 772 13.75 49.40 1.60
C ARG A 772 14.15 48.52 2.78
N CYS A 773 14.92 47.44 2.53
CA CYS A 773 15.48 46.62 3.62
C CYS A 773 16.34 47.45 4.57
N ALA A 774 17.27 48.28 4.01
CA ALA A 774 18.12 49.14 4.80
C ALA A 774 17.33 50.18 5.62
N ALA A 775 16.22 50.72 5.09
CA ALA A 775 15.37 51.66 5.81
C ALA A 775 14.57 51.04 6.97
N ARG A 776 14.37 49.73 6.95
CA ARG A 776 13.62 48.98 7.97
C ARG A 776 14.51 48.11 8.88
N LEU A 777 15.83 48.23 8.72
CA LEU A 777 16.81 47.50 9.52
C LEU A 777 16.90 48.12 10.92
N ASN A 778 16.82 47.28 11.95
CA ASN A 778 17.03 47.71 13.34
C ASN A 778 18.53 48.10 13.57
N ALA A 779 18.80 48.85 14.61
CA ALA A 779 20.18 49.26 14.97
C ALA A 779 21.08 48.00 15.16
N GLY A 780 22.20 47.96 14.42
CA GLY A 780 23.11 46.82 14.42
C GLY A 780 22.65 45.62 13.61
N GLY A 781 21.56 45.75 12.90
CA GLY A 781 20.99 44.69 12.03
C GLY A 781 21.86 44.47 10.78
N ARG A 782 21.49 43.43 10.00
CA ARG A 782 22.26 42.98 8.84
C ARG A 782 21.36 42.62 7.66
N ILE A 783 21.78 42.93 6.45
CA ILE A 783 21.24 42.40 5.21
C ILE A 783 22.18 41.31 4.73
N ILE A 784 21.67 40.09 4.55
CA ILE A 784 22.44 38.92 4.15
C ILE A 784 21.96 38.50 2.77
N ILE A 785 22.82 38.64 1.77
CA ILE A 785 22.53 38.33 0.37
C ILE A 785 23.34 37.10 -0.05
N ARG A 786 22.69 36.15 -0.64
CA ARG A 786 23.27 35.00 -1.37
C ARG A 786 22.58 34.90 -2.71
N ASP A 787 23.29 35.06 -3.79
CA ASP A 787 22.75 34.90 -5.15
C ASP A 787 23.86 34.44 -6.11
N GLY A 788 23.48 34.10 -7.35
CA GLY A 788 24.39 33.69 -8.40
C GLY A 788 25.29 34.87 -8.82
N ASP A 789 26.61 34.68 -8.79
CA ASP A 789 27.59 35.69 -9.17
C ASP A 789 27.93 35.59 -10.67
N SER A 790 27.54 36.59 -11.47
CA SER A 790 27.84 36.65 -12.90
C SER A 790 29.33 36.76 -13.23
N GLY A 791 30.17 37.20 -12.25
CA GLY A 791 31.63 37.32 -12.38
C GLY A 791 32.37 35.97 -12.37
N LYS A 792 31.69 34.83 -12.03
CA LYS A 792 32.34 33.51 -11.93
C LYS A 792 31.76 32.54 -12.99
N ALA A 793 32.31 32.55 -14.19
CA ALA A 793 31.80 31.93 -15.40
C ALA A 793 31.41 30.43 -15.29
N GLU A 794 32.18 29.58 -14.57
CA GLU A 794 31.88 28.14 -14.46
C GLU A 794 30.74 27.85 -13.50
N ARG A 795 30.67 28.51 -12.34
CA ARG A 795 29.57 28.36 -11.36
C ARG A 795 28.29 29.03 -11.84
N HIS A 796 28.43 30.14 -12.57
CA HIS A 796 27.29 30.84 -13.16
C HIS A 796 26.55 29.98 -14.18
N LYS A 797 27.23 29.26 -15.08
CA LYS A 797 26.62 28.35 -16.04
C LYS A 797 25.80 27.25 -15.37
N ALA A 798 26.33 26.64 -14.30
CA ALA A 798 25.63 25.58 -13.56
C ALA A 798 24.38 26.11 -12.85
N THR A 799 24.46 27.28 -12.20
CA THR A 799 23.34 27.92 -11.52
C THR A 799 22.27 28.37 -12.52
N ALA A 800 22.66 29.04 -13.60
CA ALA A 800 21.75 29.50 -14.65
C ALA A 800 21.04 28.33 -15.33
N MET A 801 21.73 27.23 -15.59
CA MET A 801 21.14 26.02 -16.17
C MET A 801 20.14 25.34 -15.22
N THR A 802 20.44 25.29 -13.91
CA THR A 802 19.55 24.77 -12.89
C THR A 802 18.29 25.64 -12.74
N GLU A 803 18.42 26.96 -12.77
CA GLU A 803 17.31 27.92 -12.69
C GLU A 803 16.45 27.91 -13.95
N VAL A 804 17.04 27.82 -15.14
CA VAL A 804 16.30 27.67 -16.40
C VAL A 804 15.53 26.32 -16.41
N TRP A 805 16.13 25.26 -15.88
CA TRP A 805 15.47 23.96 -15.74
C TRP A 805 14.29 24.02 -14.78
N SER A 806 14.49 24.66 -13.63
CA SER A 806 13.45 24.78 -12.59
C SER A 806 12.29 25.69 -13.01
N THR A 807 12.56 26.76 -13.75
CA THR A 807 11.55 27.74 -14.20
C THR A 807 10.83 27.30 -15.47
N LYS A 808 11.60 26.93 -16.53
CA LYS A 808 11.02 26.70 -17.88
C LYS A 808 10.58 25.26 -18.12
N ILE A 809 11.23 24.26 -17.51
CA ILE A 809 10.94 22.84 -17.77
C ILE A 809 10.05 22.26 -16.69
N VAL A 810 10.37 22.51 -15.41
CA VAL A 810 9.62 21.94 -14.26
C VAL A 810 8.49 22.87 -13.80
N GLY A 811 8.52 24.17 -14.16
CA GLY A 811 7.53 25.17 -13.73
C GLY A 811 7.52 25.40 -12.21
N PHE A 812 8.64 25.08 -11.53
CA PHE A 812 8.75 25.11 -10.08
C PHE A 812 8.87 26.55 -9.54
N ASN A 813 9.49 27.44 -10.31
CA ASN A 813 9.58 28.86 -10.01
C ASN A 813 8.83 29.67 -11.08
N LYS A 814 7.95 30.56 -10.63
CA LYS A 814 7.23 31.51 -11.49
C LYS A 814 8.04 32.77 -11.64
N THR A 815 8.20 33.31 -12.86
CA THR A 815 8.87 34.57 -13.13
C THR A 815 8.14 35.28 -14.26
N ASP A 816 7.89 36.59 -14.08
CA ASP A 816 7.28 37.45 -15.10
C ASP A 816 8.34 38.12 -16.02
N GLY A 817 9.62 37.90 -15.70
CA GLY A 817 10.76 38.53 -16.40
C GLY A 817 11.90 37.56 -16.67
N GLY A 818 12.96 38.00 -17.37
CA GLY A 818 14.20 37.22 -17.53
C GLY A 818 14.95 37.03 -16.22
N LEU A 819 16.00 36.20 -16.25
CA LEU A 819 16.95 36.09 -15.12
C LEU A 819 18.02 37.17 -15.22
N HIS A 820 18.18 37.98 -14.16
CA HIS A 820 19.09 39.11 -14.08
C HIS A 820 20.15 38.90 -12.99
N PHE A 821 21.24 38.22 -13.31
CA PHE A 821 22.35 38.03 -12.38
C PHE A 821 23.27 39.26 -12.35
N THR A 822 23.65 39.67 -11.16
CA THR A 822 24.56 40.78 -10.92
C THR A 822 25.94 40.31 -10.47
N SER A 823 26.96 41.13 -10.60
CA SER A 823 28.31 40.85 -10.05
C SER A 823 28.36 41.16 -8.54
N THR A 824 29.13 40.41 -7.77
CA THR A 824 29.23 40.56 -6.31
C THR A 824 29.50 41.99 -5.82
N PRO A 825 30.27 42.84 -6.51
CA PRO A 825 30.50 44.21 -6.06
C PRO A 825 29.26 45.12 -6.05
N GLU A 826 28.30 44.89 -6.96
CA GLU A 826 27.12 45.76 -7.08
C GLU A 826 26.19 45.77 -5.84
N PRO A 827 25.71 44.63 -5.33
CA PRO A 827 24.90 44.62 -4.10
C PRO A 827 25.63 45.19 -2.89
N VAL A 828 26.94 45.01 -2.81
CA VAL A 828 27.78 45.59 -1.73
C VAL A 828 27.82 47.12 -1.84
N SER A 829 27.92 47.65 -3.04
CA SER A 829 27.91 49.11 -3.25
C SER A 829 26.60 49.77 -2.82
N TYR A 830 25.45 49.09 -3.01
CA TYR A 830 24.14 49.56 -2.61
C TYR A 830 23.94 49.61 -1.09
N THR A 831 24.61 48.75 -0.32
CA THR A 831 24.58 48.73 1.14
C THR A 831 25.54 49.75 1.77
N HIS A 832 26.70 50.04 1.16
CA HIS A 832 27.70 50.96 1.67
C HIS A 832 27.33 52.46 1.49
N LEU A 833 26.59 52.80 0.42
CA LEU A 833 26.14 54.16 0.18
C LEU A 833 25.21 54.72 1.29
N ARG A 834 24.47 53.87 2.04
CA ARG A 834 23.64 54.29 3.17
C ARG A 834 24.31 54.25 4.53
N ALA A 835 25.35 53.46 4.74
CA ALA A 835 26.12 53.45 5.98
C ALA A 835 26.91 54.79 6.16
N HIS A 836 27.14 55.57 5.13
CA HIS A 836 27.74 56.88 5.18
C HIS A 836 26.75 58.05 5.37
N GLU A 837 25.45 57.84 5.14
CA GLU A 837 24.43 58.89 5.35
C GLU A 837 23.78 58.82 6.75
N THR A 838 24.08 57.85 7.56
CA THR A 838 23.66 57.71 8.95
C THR A 838 24.81 57.73 9.90
#